data_6b9a6e07f37ac21c67fa5de8155943d2
#
_entry.id   6b9a6e07f37ac21c67fa5de8155943d2
#
_cell.length_a   1.000
_cell.length_b   1.000
_cell.length_c   1.000
_cell.angle_alpha   90.00
_cell.angle_beta   90.00
_cell.angle_gamma   90.00
#
_symmetry.space_group_name_H-M   'P 1'
#
loop_
_entity.id
_entity.type
_entity.pdbx_description
1 polymer ?
#
loop_
_entity_poly.entity_id
_entity_poly.type
_entity_poly.pdbx_seq_one_letter_code
_entity_poly.pdbx_strand_id
1 'polypeptide(L)'
;MRKILAITSLCVLMTSLVNAQRNVTIADTSAAGAGAKKELPAKTGPKSFKEFITKKAVTQKGVFSVHFQDDKFYFDIQDSLLGRELIAVTRYAKVAGGARKYGGEEVNEQTIQFEKGPNNRLFMRVVTLISKADSTQTIAKAVKNSYLDPIVASFDIKAYGKDSTSSIIDVTDFFKGDNQAVSLSSFEKRNFNLSSLASDRSYIESIKAYPINIEVRTVKTFNASAPMPGSPTGGNFIPAAANAGAVTFELNTSILLLPKTPMARRLFDSRVGYFADNFVEYSDNQQKVKNQVFAVRYRLEPKPEDLEKYKRGELVEPIKPIIYYVDPATPKKWVPYLIAGVNDWNIAFEKAGWKNAIQGKEWPNDSTMSLEDARFSVIRYFASDIENAYGPQVHDPRSGEILESHVGWYHNVMSLVHDWYMVQTAAVDPAARKMHFDDTLMGNLIRFVSSHEIGHTLGLRHNMGSSSKTPVEKLRDKTWVEANGHTASIMDYARFNYVAQPEDKISQSGLFPRIGDYDKWAIQWGYTYTGENDAQEDRKINNKWIVDNLNKNPRLWFGGEGRNDDPRAQTEDLGDNAMLASEYGIKNLKRILVNLPEWTKEEGDRYENLSQMYGQVVGQFSRYMGHVLRNVGGVQETFKSVEEKGDVYAPTPVAIQKQAMQFFNTQLFTTPKWLLDASILNKFANPVSNERVQSVQTSILKSLLDKNRLYRITTSHTRFGASAYALNDMMDDLRKGLFSDVSKADIYRRNLQKTYVSQLDELINPTSTSMNAASNLVRIGFPSADVENTDVVSEAKAQLKKLATSLQASKAITTDANALNHINDLQDRIKQALDPK
;
A
#
# COMPACT_ATOMS: atom_id res chain seq x y z
N MET A 1 4.68 -20.21 -49.82
CA MET A 1 6.11 -20.07 -50.10
C MET A 1 6.47 -18.59 -50.10
N ARG A 2 6.73 -18.01 -48.94
CA ARG A 2 7.32 -16.65 -48.68
C ARG A 2 7.29 -16.36 -47.17
N LYS A 3 8.02 -17.16 -46.42
CA LYS A 3 8.31 -16.91 -44.99
C LYS A 3 9.53 -17.73 -44.54
N ILE A 4 10.63 -17.66 -45.29
CA ILE A 4 11.96 -18.17 -44.89
C ILE A 4 12.96 -17.25 -45.60
N LEU A 5 13.17 -16.04 -45.11
CA LEU A 5 14.31 -15.18 -45.52
C LEU A 5 14.49 -13.95 -44.57
N ALA A 6 14.35 -14.16 -43.28
CA ALA A 6 14.57 -13.07 -42.31
C ALA A 6 15.36 -13.50 -41.05
N ILE A 7 16.07 -14.65 -41.07
CA ILE A 7 16.86 -15.14 -39.90
C ILE A 7 18.35 -15.33 -40.24
N THR A 8 18.82 -14.91 -41.39
CA THR A 8 20.22 -15.08 -41.84
C THR A 8 21.02 -13.76 -41.91
N SER A 9 20.51 -12.63 -41.43
CA SER A 9 21.24 -11.34 -41.44
C SER A 9 21.63 -10.78 -40.07
N LEU A 10 21.49 -11.53 -39.01
CA LEU A 10 21.88 -11.07 -37.66
C LEU A 10 23.04 -11.88 -37.05
N CYS A 11 23.67 -12.78 -37.78
CA CYS A 11 24.84 -13.57 -37.31
C CYS A 11 26.18 -13.17 -37.90
N VAL A 12 26.31 -12.08 -38.66
CA VAL A 12 27.55 -11.67 -39.32
C VAL A 12 28.18 -10.38 -38.77
N LEU A 13 27.64 -9.80 -37.69
CA LEU A 13 28.19 -8.58 -37.08
C LEU A 13 28.77 -8.77 -35.65
N MET A 14 29.06 -10.02 -35.24
CA MET A 14 29.76 -10.29 -33.96
C MET A 14 31.03 -11.12 -34.06
N THR A 15 31.77 -11.06 -35.17
CA THR A 15 33.04 -11.78 -35.34
C THR A 15 34.23 -10.85 -35.72
N SER A 16 34.31 -9.62 -35.19
CA SER A 16 35.47 -8.76 -35.43
C SER A 16 35.94 -7.93 -34.27
N LEU A 17 36.00 -8.55 -33.07
CA LEU A 17 36.61 -7.92 -31.90
C LEU A 17 37.26 -8.97 -30.94
N VAL A 18 37.99 -9.91 -31.48
CA VAL A 18 38.98 -10.71 -30.71
C VAL A 18 40.22 -10.91 -31.57
N ASN A 19 41.19 -10.01 -31.49
CA ASN A 19 42.61 -10.24 -31.73
C ASN A 19 43.38 -8.95 -31.46
N ALA A 20 43.74 -8.76 -30.18
CA ALA A 20 44.81 -7.93 -29.76
C ALA A 20 45.58 -8.65 -28.61
N GLN A 21 46.23 -9.76 -28.98
CA GLN A 21 47.30 -10.29 -28.13
C GLN A 21 48.56 -9.44 -28.37
N ARG A 22 48.89 -8.62 -27.40
CA ARG A 22 50.23 -8.01 -27.35
C ARG A 22 51.23 -9.08 -26.86
N ASN A 23 52.15 -9.47 -27.71
CA ASN A 23 53.38 -10.18 -27.36
C ASN A 23 54.24 -9.29 -26.48
N VAL A 24 54.40 -9.72 -25.22
CA VAL A 24 55.48 -9.16 -24.37
C VAL A 24 56.70 -10.06 -24.51
N THR A 25 57.71 -9.56 -25.18
CA THR A 25 59.03 -10.18 -25.27
C THR A 25 59.70 -10.10 -23.92
N ILE A 26 60.03 -11.27 -23.33
CA ILE A 26 60.87 -11.37 -22.14
C ILE A 26 62.32 -11.14 -22.57
N ALA A 27 62.91 -10.02 -22.12
CA ALA A 27 64.34 -9.83 -22.19
C ALA A 27 65.05 -10.51 -21.01
N ASP A 28 65.88 -11.46 -21.31
CA ASP A 28 66.72 -12.14 -20.35
C ASP A 28 67.88 -11.23 -19.93
N THR A 29 67.95 -10.83 -18.69
CA THR A 29 69.17 -10.23 -18.12
C THR A 29 69.50 -10.92 -16.81
N SER A 30 70.38 -11.87 -16.93
CA SER A 30 71.10 -12.47 -15.82
C SER A 30 72.07 -11.42 -15.17
N ALA A 31 71.83 -11.01 -13.94
CA ALA A 31 72.81 -10.49 -13.04
C ALA A 31 72.58 -10.93 -11.62
N ALA A 32 73.49 -11.65 -11.08
CA ALA A 32 73.52 -12.19 -9.72
C ALA A 32 73.54 -11.03 -8.69
N GLY A 33 72.63 -11.11 -7.71
CA GLY A 33 72.64 -10.30 -6.51
C GLY A 33 71.97 -11.01 -5.39
N ALA A 34 72.73 -11.55 -4.41
CA ALA A 34 72.22 -12.12 -3.20
C ALA A 34 71.46 -11.10 -2.39
N GLY A 35 70.15 -11.23 -2.32
CA GLY A 35 69.28 -10.40 -1.54
C GLY A 35 68.21 -11.24 -0.86
N ALA A 36 68.11 -11.13 0.45
CA ALA A 36 67.32 -11.87 1.41
C ALA A 36 65.92 -12.25 0.87
N LYS A 37 65.58 -13.55 0.98
CA LYS A 37 64.20 -14.02 0.86
C LYS A 37 63.34 -13.29 1.89
N LYS A 38 62.52 -12.36 1.45
CA LYS A 38 61.34 -11.94 2.21
C LYS A 38 60.40 -13.12 2.26
N GLU A 39 60.40 -13.85 3.37
CA GLU A 39 59.37 -14.80 3.66
C GLU A 39 58.05 -14.08 3.58
N LEU A 40 57.19 -14.51 2.66
CA LEU A 40 55.77 -14.18 2.70
C LEU A 40 55.27 -14.63 4.07
N PRO A 41 54.54 -13.79 4.84
CA PRO A 41 54.09 -14.20 6.15
C PRO A 41 53.22 -15.44 5.97
N ALA A 42 53.64 -16.51 6.70
CA ALA A 42 52.92 -17.76 6.74
C ALA A 42 51.42 -17.43 7.00
N LYS A 43 50.53 -17.88 6.13
CA LYS A 43 49.06 -17.79 6.38
C LYS A 43 48.79 -18.55 7.67
N THR A 44 48.80 -17.86 8.80
CA THR A 44 48.35 -18.44 10.07
C THR A 44 46.90 -18.82 9.94
N GLY A 45 46.53 -20.07 10.11
CA GLY A 45 45.18 -20.56 10.15
C GLY A 45 44.35 -19.87 11.26
N PRO A 46 43.04 -20.14 11.36
CA PRO A 46 42.20 -19.57 12.41
C PRO A 46 42.82 -19.84 13.79
N LYS A 47 42.81 -18.83 14.67
CA LYS A 47 43.32 -18.94 16.05
C LYS A 47 42.39 -19.75 16.93
N SER A 48 42.85 -20.15 18.10
CA SER A 48 41.96 -20.68 19.14
C SER A 48 41.16 -19.55 19.77
N PHE A 49 40.02 -19.86 20.40
CA PHE A 49 39.17 -18.85 21.08
C PHE A 49 39.97 -18.01 22.08
N LYS A 50 40.78 -18.68 22.94
CA LYS A 50 41.53 -18.00 24.00
C LYS A 50 42.61 -17.06 23.48
N GLU A 51 43.15 -17.34 22.30
CA GLU A 51 44.16 -16.48 21.65
C GLU A 51 43.55 -15.31 20.93
N PHE A 52 42.29 -15.38 20.55
CA PHE A 52 41.61 -14.35 19.75
C PHE A 52 40.71 -13.46 20.58
N ILE A 53 39.78 -14.04 21.36
CA ILE A 53 38.86 -13.32 22.23
C ILE A 53 39.53 -13.16 23.60
N THR A 54 39.88 -11.93 23.94
CA THR A 54 40.60 -11.59 25.16
C THR A 54 39.63 -11.26 26.30
N LYS A 55 40.15 -11.05 27.50
CA LYS A 55 39.38 -10.61 28.67
C LYS A 55 38.78 -9.21 28.49
N LYS A 56 39.23 -8.41 27.51
CA LYS A 56 38.68 -7.08 27.19
C LYS A 56 37.42 -7.14 26.36
N ALA A 57 37.10 -8.30 25.77
CA ALA A 57 35.93 -8.45 24.93
C ALA A 57 34.64 -8.35 25.73
N VAL A 58 33.73 -7.47 25.29
CA VAL A 58 32.35 -7.45 25.74
C VAL A 58 31.57 -8.45 24.90
N THR A 59 30.97 -9.45 25.56
CA THR A 59 30.25 -10.55 24.88
C THR A 59 28.77 -10.51 25.23
N GLN A 60 27.93 -10.51 24.24
CA GLN A 60 26.48 -10.71 24.35
C GLN A 60 26.10 -12.05 23.76
N LYS A 61 25.21 -12.78 24.45
CA LYS A 61 24.70 -14.11 24.03
C LYS A 61 23.28 -13.97 23.50
N GLY A 62 22.99 -14.60 22.38
CA GLY A 62 21.68 -14.62 21.78
C GLY A 62 21.55 -15.82 20.84
N VAL A 63 20.88 -15.62 19.69
CA VAL A 63 20.80 -16.65 18.63
C VAL A 63 22.20 -17.17 18.26
N PHE A 64 23.18 -16.29 18.25
CA PHE A 64 24.61 -16.56 18.34
C PHE A 64 25.29 -15.48 19.18
N SER A 65 26.56 -15.66 19.55
CA SER A 65 27.26 -14.69 20.39
C SER A 65 27.84 -13.55 19.55
N VAL A 66 27.78 -12.36 20.09
CA VAL A 66 28.41 -11.15 19.54
C VAL A 66 29.50 -10.70 20.49
N HIS A 67 30.73 -10.53 19.96
CA HIS A 67 31.86 -10.00 20.73
C HIS A 67 32.23 -8.62 20.19
N PHE A 68 32.46 -7.66 21.09
CA PHE A 68 33.02 -6.35 20.78
C PHE A 68 34.41 -6.25 21.44
N GLN A 69 35.43 -6.03 20.62
CA GLN A 69 36.81 -5.95 21.07
C GLN A 69 37.65 -5.11 20.07
N ASP A 70 38.46 -4.21 20.57
CA ASP A 70 39.37 -3.38 19.76
C ASP A 70 38.64 -2.67 18.60
N ASP A 71 37.55 -1.99 18.94
CA ASP A 71 36.63 -1.27 18.01
C ASP A 71 36.04 -2.13 16.86
N LYS A 72 36.00 -3.44 17.05
CA LYS A 72 35.48 -4.40 16.08
C LYS A 72 34.38 -5.25 16.66
N PHE A 73 33.44 -5.64 15.80
CA PHE A 73 32.35 -6.57 16.11
C PHE A 73 32.60 -7.90 15.44
N TYR A 74 32.44 -8.96 16.22
CA TYR A 74 32.61 -10.34 15.76
C TYR A 74 31.35 -11.14 16.02
N PHE A 75 30.92 -11.94 15.03
CA PHE A 75 29.88 -12.93 15.19
C PHE A 75 30.53 -14.30 15.44
N ASP A 76 30.11 -14.98 16.51
CA ASP A 76 30.49 -16.35 16.86
C ASP A 76 29.31 -17.27 16.52
N ILE A 77 29.30 -17.76 15.27
CA ILE A 77 28.18 -18.49 14.65
C ILE A 77 28.39 -19.99 14.84
N GLN A 78 27.47 -20.67 15.55
CA GLN A 78 27.51 -22.11 15.77
C GLN A 78 27.33 -22.89 14.45
N ASP A 79 28.04 -24.00 14.29
CA ASP A 79 27.93 -24.86 13.13
C ASP A 79 26.49 -25.39 12.91
N SER A 80 25.69 -25.51 13.97
CA SER A 80 24.26 -25.86 13.91
C SER A 80 23.37 -24.83 13.24
N LEU A 81 23.86 -23.60 13.08
CA LEU A 81 23.16 -22.51 12.38
C LEU A 81 23.60 -22.38 10.92
N LEU A 82 24.67 -23.05 10.51
CA LEU A 82 25.09 -23.04 9.12
C LEU A 82 24.06 -23.77 8.26
N GLY A 83 23.69 -23.15 7.15
CA GLY A 83 22.61 -23.64 6.30
C GLY A 83 21.19 -23.33 6.81
N ARG A 84 21.05 -22.70 8.00
CA ARG A 84 19.77 -22.21 8.49
C ARG A 84 19.48 -20.84 7.87
N GLU A 85 18.24 -20.65 7.49
CA GLU A 85 17.77 -19.37 6.95
C GLU A 85 17.45 -18.40 8.09
N LEU A 86 17.88 -17.16 7.90
CA LEU A 86 17.57 -16.01 8.73
C LEU A 86 16.94 -14.94 7.83
N ILE A 87 16.09 -14.10 8.38
CA ILE A 87 15.56 -12.93 7.68
C ILE A 87 16.23 -11.67 8.21
N ALA A 88 16.81 -10.86 7.33
CA ALA A 88 17.43 -9.58 7.65
C ALA A 88 16.48 -8.47 7.23
N VAL A 89 15.85 -7.80 8.19
CA VAL A 89 14.89 -6.70 7.99
C VAL A 89 15.55 -5.39 8.41
N THR A 90 15.76 -4.51 7.46
CA THR A 90 16.34 -3.18 7.72
C THR A 90 15.25 -2.12 7.76
N ARG A 91 15.24 -1.32 8.83
CA ARG A 91 14.29 -0.23 9.07
C ARG A 91 15.02 1.07 9.34
N TYR A 92 14.38 2.20 9.07
CA TYR A 92 14.84 3.47 9.61
C TYR A 92 14.69 3.45 11.14
N ALA A 93 15.76 3.78 11.87
CA ALA A 93 15.67 4.13 13.28
C ALA A 93 15.51 5.66 13.43
N LYS A 94 16.30 6.45 12.65
CA LYS A 94 16.13 7.89 12.51
C LYS A 94 16.39 8.32 11.07
N VAL A 95 15.72 9.38 10.65
CA VAL A 95 15.82 9.95 9.31
C VAL A 95 16.17 11.44 9.37
N ALA A 96 16.70 11.98 8.27
CA ALA A 96 16.93 13.41 8.15
C ALA A 96 15.60 14.18 8.14
N GLY A 97 15.53 15.32 8.82
CA GLY A 97 14.34 16.17 8.84
C GLY A 97 13.90 16.57 7.42
N GLY A 98 12.60 16.53 7.14
CA GLY A 98 12.01 16.80 5.84
C GLY A 98 12.11 15.67 4.81
N ALA A 99 12.64 14.51 5.17
CA ALA A 99 12.74 13.35 4.29
C ALA A 99 11.37 12.69 3.99
N ARG A 100 10.33 13.05 4.72
CA ARG A 100 8.99 12.43 4.66
C ARG A 100 9.03 10.91 4.88
N LYS A 101 9.98 10.49 5.70
CA LYS A 101 10.19 9.13 6.17
C LYS A 101 10.37 9.14 7.68
N TYR A 102 10.14 8.02 8.34
CA TYR A 102 10.11 7.99 9.80
C TYR A 102 10.76 6.74 10.36
N GLY A 103 11.11 6.80 11.63
CA GLY A 103 11.55 5.63 12.36
C GLY A 103 10.51 4.51 12.29
N GLY A 104 10.97 3.28 12.15
CA GLY A 104 10.14 2.08 12.03
C GLY A 104 9.77 1.66 10.62
N GLU A 105 9.82 2.55 9.62
CA GLU A 105 9.56 2.14 8.23
C GLU A 105 10.63 1.16 7.74
N GLU A 106 10.14 0.07 7.13
CA GLU A 106 11.00 -0.91 6.48
C GLU A 106 11.54 -0.38 5.15
N VAL A 107 12.83 -0.64 4.91
CA VAL A 107 13.52 -0.17 3.70
C VAL A 107 14.19 -1.29 2.91
N ASN A 108 14.35 -2.44 3.53
CA ASN A 108 14.94 -3.61 2.89
C ASN A 108 14.66 -4.89 3.71
N GLU A 109 14.33 -5.97 3.01
CA GLU A 109 14.19 -7.30 3.59
C GLU A 109 14.89 -8.32 2.71
N GLN A 110 15.69 -9.20 3.34
CA GLN A 110 16.42 -10.25 2.63
C GLN A 110 16.45 -11.53 3.47
N THR A 111 16.18 -12.66 2.84
CA THR A 111 16.49 -13.96 3.45
C THR A 111 17.97 -14.25 3.27
N ILE A 112 18.70 -14.51 4.35
CA ILE A 112 20.13 -14.77 4.33
C ILE A 112 20.49 -16.12 4.95
N GLN A 113 21.65 -16.64 4.59
CA GLN A 113 22.18 -17.90 5.09
C GLN A 113 23.69 -17.84 5.20
N PHE A 114 24.25 -18.46 6.25
CA PHE A 114 25.69 -18.64 6.38
C PHE A 114 26.10 -20.07 5.97
N GLU A 115 27.21 -20.20 5.23
CA GLU A 115 27.78 -21.49 4.84
C GLU A 115 29.30 -21.47 4.88
N LYS A 116 29.92 -22.66 5.08
CA LYS A 116 31.40 -22.79 4.99
C LYS A 116 31.85 -22.70 3.54
N GLY A 117 32.81 -21.81 3.29
CA GLY A 117 33.51 -21.66 2.03
C GLY A 117 34.93 -22.28 2.07
N PRO A 118 35.65 -22.31 0.94
CA PRO A 118 37.03 -22.74 0.87
C PRO A 118 37.95 -21.76 1.65
N ASN A 119 39.17 -22.26 2.00
CA ASN A 119 40.22 -21.45 2.62
C ASN A 119 39.83 -20.78 3.96
N ASN A 120 39.14 -21.50 4.85
CA ASN A 120 38.71 -21.05 6.17
C ASN A 120 37.87 -19.75 6.08
N ARG A 121 36.84 -19.73 5.23
CA ARG A 121 35.89 -18.65 5.08
C ARG A 121 34.48 -19.08 5.42
N LEU A 122 33.69 -18.10 5.90
CA LEU A 122 32.23 -18.17 5.90
C LEU A 122 31.68 -17.26 4.80
N PHE A 123 30.76 -17.76 4.01
CA PHE A 123 29.98 -17.00 3.05
C PHE A 123 28.63 -16.64 3.62
N MET A 124 28.14 -15.44 3.32
CA MET A 124 26.74 -15.05 3.48
C MET A 124 26.10 -15.07 2.09
N ARG A 125 25.04 -15.83 1.94
CA ARG A 125 24.17 -15.80 0.74
C ARG A 125 22.89 -15.06 1.02
N VAL A 126 22.34 -14.45 -0.02
CA VAL A 126 20.94 -14.07 -0.07
C VAL A 126 20.18 -15.20 -0.73
N VAL A 127 19.23 -15.78 -0.02
CA VAL A 127 18.42 -16.90 -0.49
C VAL A 127 17.24 -16.35 -1.29
N THR A 128 17.24 -16.61 -2.58
CA THR A 128 16.17 -16.19 -3.49
C THR A 128 15.15 -17.32 -3.59
N LEU A 129 14.07 -17.21 -2.82
CA LEU A 129 13.06 -18.28 -2.71
C LEU A 129 12.16 -18.42 -3.95
N ILE A 130 12.71 -18.26 -5.16
CA ILE A 130 11.94 -18.26 -6.40
C ILE A 130 11.50 -19.68 -6.81
N SER A 131 12.38 -20.66 -6.65
CA SER A 131 12.16 -22.05 -7.10
C SER A 131 12.47 -23.04 -6.01
N LYS A 132 11.53 -23.93 -5.70
CA LYS A 132 11.67 -24.96 -4.67
C LYS A 132 11.19 -26.33 -5.15
N ALA A 133 11.67 -27.37 -4.50
CA ALA A 133 11.14 -28.72 -4.57
C ALA A 133 11.28 -29.39 -3.21
N ASP A 134 10.38 -30.31 -2.91
CA ASP A 134 10.50 -31.17 -1.73
C ASP A 134 11.78 -32.04 -1.86
N SER A 135 12.64 -31.95 -0.85
CA SER A 135 13.94 -32.65 -0.81
C SER A 135 13.84 -34.17 -0.92
N THR A 136 12.68 -34.73 -0.65
CA THR A 136 12.41 -36.17 -0.77
C THR A 136 12.15 -36.62 -2.21
N GLN A 137 11.85 -35.67 -3.11
CA GLN A 137 11.54 -35.92 -4.52
C GLN A 137 12.80 -35.86 -5.41
N THR A 138 12.79 -36.62 -6.50
CA THR A 138 13.94 -36.70 -7.44
C THR A 138 14.24 -35.36 -8.09
N ILE A 139 13.20 -34.60 -8.44
CA ILE A 139 13.29 -33.27 -9.09
C ILE A 139 14.07 -32.28 -8.23
N ALA A 140 14.15 -32.43 -6.92
CA ALA A 140 14.91 -31.56 -6.03
C ALA A 140 16.39 -31.45 -6.45
N LYS A 141 16.98 -32.51 -6.99
CA LYS A 141 18.35 -32.48 -7.53
C LYS A 141 18.44 -31.54 -8.75
N ALA A 142 17.46 -31.61 -9.64
CA ALA A 142 17.42 -30.76 -10.81
C ALA A 142 17.27 -29.29 -10.42
N VAL A 143 16.39 -28.96 -9.46
CA VAL A 143 16.22 -27.60 -8.94
C VAL A 143 17.54 -27.11 -8.32
N LYS A 144 18.18 -27.92 -7.47
CA LYS A 144 19.46 -27.55 -6.86
C LYS A 144 20.58 -27.35 -7.88
N ASN A 145 20.58 -28.09 -8.97
CA ASN A 145 21.60 -27.97 -10.03
C ASN A 145 21.33 -26.81 -10.99
N SER A 146 20.10 -26.25 -11.00
CA SER A 146 19.68 -25.21 -11.94
C SER A 146 19.80 -23.81 -11.36
N TYR A 147 19.80 -23.64 -10.05
CA TYR A 147 19.74 -22.33 -9.40
C TYR A 147 20.87 -22.17 -8.39
N LEU A 148 21.42 -20.96 -8.31
CA LEU A 148 22.50 -20.63 -7.38
C LEU A 148 22.20 -19.27 -6.74
N ASP A 149 22.08 -19.27 -5.42
CA ASP A 149 21.89 -18.06 -4.64
C ASP A 149 23.19 -17.23 -4.59
N PRO A 150 23.10 -15.87 -4.71
CA PRO A 150 24.28 -15.02 -4.73
C PRO A 150 25.03 -15.00 -3.38
N ILE A 151 26.35 -15.04 -3.44
CA ILE A 151 27.22 -14.75 -2.29
C ILE A 151 27.34 -13.22 -2.18
N VAL A 152 26.82 -12.64 -1.08
CA VAL A 152 26.85 -11.20 -0.85
C VAL A 152 27.97 -10.74 0.07
N ALA A 153 28.55 -11.66 0.83
CA ALA A 153 29.75 -11.39 1.65
C ALA A 153 30.59 -12.65 1.86
N SER A 154 31.89 -12.43 2.07
CA SER A 154 32.87 -13.46 2.38
C SER A 154 33.70 -13.01 3.58
N PHE A 155 33.67 -13.75 4.65
CA PHE A 155 34.35 -13.47 5.91
C PHE A 155 35.46 -14.49 6.16
N ASP A 156 36.66 -14.03 6.49
CA ASP A 156 37.71 -14.93 7.00
C ASP A 156 37.33 -15.40 8.40
N ILE A 157 37.42 -16.70 8.67
CA ILE A 157 37.31 -17.24 10.03
C ILE A 157 38.55 -16.83 10.80
N LYS A 158 38.39 -15.93 11.77
CA LYS A 158 39.49 -15.41 12.60
C LYS A 158 39.87 -16.37 13.70
N ALA A 159 38.90 -17.07 14.26
CA ALA A 159 39.10 -18.10 15.29
C ALA A 159 37.96 -19.11 15.30
N TYR A 160 38.15 -20.24 15.93
CA TYR A 160 37.06 -21.14 16.29
C TYR A 160 36.59 -20.89 17.73
N GLY A 161 35.31 -21.16 18.00
CA GLY A 161 34.72 -21.02 19.33
C GLY A 161 35.36 -21.92 20.37
N LYS A 162 34.94 -21.86 21.64
CA LYS A 162 35.57 -22.54 22.78
C LYS A 162 35.69 -24.05 22.62
N ASP A 163 34.68 -24.66 22.01
CA ASP A 163 34.54 -26.09 21.76
C ASP A 163 34.81 -26.48 20.29
N SER A 164 35.27 -25.54 19.48
CA SER A 164 35.49 -25.67 18.05
C SER A 164 34.24 -26.04 17.23
N THR A 165 33.03 -25.81 17.78
CA THR A 165 31.74 -26.00 17.11
C THR A 165 31.12 -24.74 16.56
N SER A 166 31.89 -23.64 16.55
CA SER A 166 31.46 -22.34 15.99
C SER A 166 32.63 -21.65 15.30
N SER A 167 32.30 -20.67 14.46
CA SER A 167 33.25 -19.91 13.68
C SER A 167 33.10 -18.41 14.00
N ILE A 168 34.22 -17.75 14.35
CA ILE A 168 34.28 -16.34 14.69
C ILE A 168 34.73 -15.53 13.47
N ILE A 169 33.87 -14.61 13.03
CA ILE A 169 34.08 -13.74 11.86
C ILE A 169 34.02 -12.25 12.23
N ASP A 170 34.82 -11.41 11.59
CA ASP A 170 34.77 -9.95 11.70
C ASP A 170 33.68 -9.41 10.76
N VAL A 171 32.63 -8.79 11.31
CA VAL A 171 31.49 -8.26 10.56
C VAL A 171 31.47 -6.73 10.47
N THR A 172 32.50 -6.09 11.01
CA THR A 172 32.55 -4.62 11.18
C THR A 172 32.41 -3.88 9.84
N ASP A 173 33.27 -4.20 8.88
CA ASP A 173 33.28 -3.51 7.59
C ASP A 173 32.03 -3.83 6.76
N PHE A 174 31.44 -5.02 6.93
CA PHE A 174 30.22 -5.41 6.25
C PHE A 174 29.03 -4.55 6.67
N PHE A 175 28.80 -4.37 7.98
CA PHE A 175 27.67 -3.56 8.45
C PHE A 175 27.95 -2.05 8.34
N LYS A 176 29.22 -1.62 8.50
CA LYS A 176 29.62 -0.23 8.30
C LYS A 176 29.46 0.22 6.84
N GLY A 177 29.72 -0.69 5.90
CA GLY A 177 29.69 -0.46 4.46
C GLY A 177 28.27 -0.32 3.88
N ASP A 178 28.25 -0.01 2.58
CA ASP A 178 27.03 0.07 1.81
C ASP A 178 26.83 -1.20 0.98
N ASN A 179 26.11 -2.17 1.53
CA ASN A 179 25.72 -3.37 0.82
C ASN A 179 24.19 -3.50 0.75
N GLN A 180 23.70 -4.11 -0.31
CA GLN A 180 22.25 -4.19 -0.55
C GLN A 180 21.55 -5.22 0.35
N ALA A 181 22.26 -6.10 1.05
CA ALA A 181 21.65 -7.10 1.91
C ALA A 181 21.17 -6.53 3.25
N VAL A 182 21.87 -5.51 3.78
CA VAL A 182 21.62 -4.95 5.12
C VAL A 182 21.73 -3.42 5.16
N SER A 183 21.37 -2.73 4.06
CA SER A 183 21.40 -1.27 3.94
C SER A 183 20.20 -0.78 3.14
N LEU A 184 20.20 0.49 2.75
CA LEU A 184 19.16 1.05 1.89
C LEU A 184 19.10 0.32 0.54
N SER A 185 17.89 0.01 0.09
CA SER A 185 17.68 -0.54 -1.24
C SER A 185 18.07 0.46 -2.34
N SER A 186 18.32 -0.04 -3.55
CA SER A 186 18.59 0.83 -4.71
C SER A 186 17.42 1.75 -5.03
N PHE A 187 16.19 1.38 -4.66
CA PHE A 187 15.00 2.22 -4.80
C PHE A 187 15.06 3.42 -3.86
N GLU A 188 15.32 3.18 -2.56
CA GLU A 188 15.42 4.26 -1.56
C GLU A 188 16.58 5.21 -1.88
N LYS A 189 17.74 4.71 -2.32
CA LYS A 189 18.86 5.55 -2.75
C LYS A 189 18.48 6.48 -3.90
N ARG A 190 17.77 5.98 -4.91
CA ARG A 190 17.28 6.83 -6.03
C ARG A 190 16.23 7.84 -5.57
N ASN A 191 15.31 7.44 -4.68
CA ASN A 191 14.26 8.29 -4.16
C ASN A 191 14.80 9.53 -3.44
N PHE A 192 15.99 9.41 -2.80
CA PHE A 192 16.65 10.48 -2.08
C PHE A 192 17.83 11.10 -2.84
N ASN A 193 18.07 10.75 -4.09
CA ASN A 193 19.22 11.19 -4.88
C ASN A 193 20.57 10.97 -4.15
N LEU A 194 20.68 9.81 -3.46
CA LEU A 194 21.92 9.42 -2.78
C LEU A 194 22.94 8.90 -3.79
N SER A 195 24.21 9.26 -3.59
CA SER A 195 25.33 8.73 -4.37
C SER A 195 26.17 7.75 -3.54
N SER A 196 27.42 8.05 -3.25
CA SER A 196 28.32 7.19 -2.49
C SER A 196 28.13 7.31 -0.98
N LEU A 197 28.34 6.20 -0.26
CA LEU A 197 28.47 6.21 1.19
C LEU A 197 29.77 6.94 1.59
N ALA A 198 29.68 7.85 2.54
CA ALA A 198 30.82 8.49 3.19
C ALA A 198 31.32 7.59 4.33
N SER A 199 32.32 6.75 4.06
CA SER A 199 32.80 5.73 5.01
C SER A 199 33.46 6.32 6.27
N ASP A 200 33.99 7.53 6.18
CA ASP A 200 34.59 8.29 7.28
C ASP A 200 33.55 8.83 8.28
N ARG A 201 32.30 8.96 7.84
CA ARG A 201 31.13 9.45 8.60
C ARG A 201 30.05 8.38 8.78
N SER A 202 30.41 7.11 8.61
CA SER A 202 29.51 5.98 8.79
C SER A 202 30.11 4.99 9.78
N TYR A 203 29.31 4.49 10.71
CA TYR A 203 29.76 3.60 11.78
C TYR A 203 28.64 2.68 12.32
N ILE A 204 29.05 1.66 13.07
CA ILE A 204 28.12 0.83 13.84
C ILE A 204 27.94 1.49 15.20
N GLU A 205 26.69 1.86 15.54
CA GLU A 205 26.37 2.41 16.84
C GLU A 205 26.30 1.32 17.91
N SER A 206 25.66 0.20 17.59
CA SER A 206 25.58 -0.93 18.51
C SER A 206 25.19 -2.21 17.79
N ILE A 207 25.59 -3.37 18.37
CA ILE A 207 25.03 -4.68 18.01
C ILE A 207 24.52 -5.34 19.30
N LYS A 208 23.26 -5.73 19.34
CA LYS A 208 22.63 -6.42 20.46
C LYS A 208 22.18 -7.82 20.04
N ALA A 209 22.36 -8.79 20.95
CA ALA A 209 21.99 -10.17 20.71
C ALA A 209 20.80 -10.56 21.60
N TYR A 210 19.78 -11.13 20.97
CA TYR A 210 18.57 -11.66 21.60
C TYR A 210 18.42 -13.17 21.30
N PRO A 211 17.56 -13.90 22.01
CA PRO A 211 17.43 -15.35 21.84
C PRO A 211 17.13 -15.84 20.43
N ILE A 212 16.43 -15.05 19.62
CA ILE A 212 16.04 -15.41 18.25
C ILE A 212 16.50 -14.39 17.19
N ASN A 213 17.09 -13.24 17.58
CA ASN A 213 17.52 -12.21 16.64
C ASN A 213 18.79 -11.49 17.10
N ILE A 214 19.46 -10.86 16.13
CA ILE A 214 20.55 -9.89 16.32
C ILE A 214 20.10 -8.56 15.76
N GLU A 215 20.25 -7.49 16.55
CA GLU A 215 19.93 -6.12 16.13
C GLU A 215 21.23 -5.36 15.85
N VAL A 216 21.38 -4.90 14.63
CA VAL A 216 22.55 -4.12 14.19
C VAL A 216 22.12 -2.68 13.90
N ARG A 217 22.52 -1.76 14.76
CA ARG A 217 22.26 -0.33 14.59
C ARG A 217 23.45 0.36 13.96
N THR A 218 23.22 1.05 12.85
CA THR A 218 24.25 1.72 12.07
C THR A 218 23.87 3.15 11.75
N VAL A 219 24.86 4.06 11.81
CA VAL A 219 24.73 5.40 11.27
C VAL A 219 25.39 5.41 9.90
N LYS A 220 24.65 5.79 8.86
CA LYS A 220 25.14 5.83 7.47
C LYS A 220 24.92 7.20 6.87
N THR A 221 26.01 7.82 6.43
CA THR A 221 26.00 9.11 5.75
C THR A 221 26.28 8.91 4.27
N PHE A 222 25.38 9.37 3.43
CA PHE A 222 25.53 9.34 1.97
C PHE A 222 25.75 10.75 1.43
N ASN A 223 26.62 10.89 0.44
CA ASN A 223 26.68 12.09 -0.37
C ASN A 223 25.37 12.19 -1.16
N ALA A 224 24.79 13.38 -1.21
CA ALA A 224 23.47 13.60 -1.80
C ALA A 224 23.41 14.94 -2.51
N SER A 225 22.59 15.05 -3.54
CA SER A 225 22.29 16.31 -4.22
C SER A 225 20.81 16.65 -4.08
N ALA A 226 20.52 17.94 -3.91
CA ALA A 226 19.15 18.42 -3.99
C ALA A 226 18.61 18.23 -5.43
N PRO A 227 17.36 17.76 -5.61
CA PRO A 227 16.76 17.73 -6.93
C PRO A 227 16.65 19.16 -7.47
N MET A 228 16.99 19.37 -8.75
CA MET A 228 16.75 20.67 -9.39
C MET A 228 15.22 20.92 -9.51
N PRO A 229 14.76 22.17 -9.27
CA PRO A 229 13.37 22.52 -9.54
C PRO A 229 12.98 22.15 -10.98
N GLY A 230 11.92 21.37 -11.16
CA GLY A 230 11.48 20.92 -12.48
C GLY A 230 12.19 19.70 -13.05
N SER A 231 13.04 19.02 -12.28
CA SER A 231 13.68 17.78 -12.71
C SER A 231 12.66 16.67 -12.96
N PRO A 232 12.70 16.00 -14.13
CA PRO A 232 11.82 14.86 -14.43
C PRO A 232 12.09 13.63 -13.56
N THR A 233 13.20 13.60 -12.83
CA THR A 233 13.62 12.47 -11.99
C THR A 233 12.99 12.45 -10.61
N GLY A 234 12.15 13.44 -10.24
CA GLY A 234 11.16 13.36 -9.16
C GLY A 234 11.65 12.95 -7.78
N GLY A 235 12.90 13.22 -7.42
CA GLY A 235 13.42 12.94 -6.08
C GLY A 235 12.83 13.87 -5.03
N ASN A 236 12.63 13.36 -3.80
CA ASN A 236 12.17 14.17 -2.68
C ASN A 236 13.21 15.25 -2.32
N PHE A 237 12.75 16.48 -2.13
CA PHE A 237 13.61 17.54 -1.62
C PHE A 237 13.91 17.30 -0.13
N ILE A 238 15.18 17.13 0.20
CA ILE A 238 15.64 17.00 1.58
C ILE A 238 16.50 18.21 1.93
N PRO A 239 16.14 19.01 2.97
CA PRO A 239 16.93 20.16 3.37
C PRO A 239 18.41 19.83 3.65
N ALA A 240 18.70 18.68 4.25
CA ALA A 240 20.08 18.23 4.52
C ALA A 240 20.90 18.06 3.22
N ALA A 241 20.32 17.49 2.16
CA ALA A 241 21.00 17.38 0.86
C ALA A 241 21.32 18.76 0.25
N ALA A 242 20.33 19.68 0.33
CA ALA A 242 20.50 21.04 -0.19
C ALA A 242 21.54 21.86 0.60
N ASN A 243 21.55 21.74 1.93
CA ASN A 243 22.37 22.58 2.81
C ASN A 243 23.79 22.02 3.05
N ALA A 244 23.94 20.68 3.05
CA ALA A 244 25.15 20.00 3.45
C ALA A 244 25.78 19.07 2.39
N GLY A 245 25.07 18.85 1.26
CA GLY A 245 25.51 17.88 0.25
C GLY A 245 25.56 16.44 0.76
N ALA A 246 24.89 16.15 1.89
CA ALA A 246 24.91 14.85 2.54
C ALA A 246 23.59 14.59 3.28
N VAL A 247 23.20 13.30 3.37
CA VAL A 247 22.08 12.84 4.19
C VAL A 247 22.53 11.70 5.08
N THR A 248 22.23 11.80 6.37
CA THR A 248 22.55 10.78 7.37
C THR A 248 21.29 10.07 7.81
N PHE A 249 21.34 8.74 7.85
CA PHE A 249 20.32 7.86 8.37
C PHE A 249 20.88 7.03 9.52
N GLU A 250 20.07 6.80 10.52
CA GLU A 250 20.29 5.73 11.48
C GLU A 250 19.40 4.55 11.06
N LEU A 251 20.02 3.41 10.74
CA LEU A 251 19.35 2.20 10.32
C LEU A 251 19.44 1.13 11.40
N ASN A 252 18.40 0.35 11.53
CA ASN A 252 18.38 -0.86 12.36
C ASN A 252 18.11 -2.06 11.48
N THR A 253 19.05 -3.03 11.46
CA THR A 253 18.85 -4.32 10.78
C THR A 253 18.63 -5.40 11.82
N SER A 254 17.42 -5.98 11.83
CA SER A 254 17.06 -7.15 12.61
C SER A 254 17.41 -8.42 11.81
N ILE A 255 18.25 -9.29 12.35
CA ILE A 255 18.60 -10.59 11.76
C ILE A 255 17.91 -11.65 12.59
N LEU A 256 16.76 -12.12 12.14
CA LEU A 256 15.86 -13.04 12.84
C LEU A 256 16.02 -14.46 12.32
N LEU A 257 16.21 -15.42 13.23
CA LEU A 257 16.29 -16.85 12.88
C LEU A 257 14.91 -17.40 12.54
N LEU A 258 14.76 -17.93 11.33
CA LEU A 258 13.51 -18.55 10.90
C LEU A 258 13.24 -19.88 11.65
N PRO A 259 11.96 -20.24 11.88
CA PRO A 259 11.57 -21.49 12.50
C PRO A 259 12.23 -22.70 11.84
N LYS A 260 12.63 -23.70 12.63
CA LYS A 260 13.23 -24.93 12.08
C LYS A 260 12.24 -25.68 11.18
N THR A 261 10.97 -25.74 11.60
CA THR A 261 9.89 -26.35 10.83
C THR A 261 8.95 -25.23 10.40
N PRO A 262 8.88 -24.89 9.10
CA PRO A 262 7.93 -23.91 8.59
C PRO A 262 6.47 -24.30 8.92
N MET A 263 5.61 -23.30 9.11
CA MET A 263 4.18 -23.52 9.31
C MET A 263 3.55 -24.20 8.07
N ALA A 264 2.51 -25.02 8.27
CA ALA A 264 1.69 -25.54 7.18
C ALA A 264 1.07 -24.37 6.38
N ARG A 265 1.34 -24.35 5.07
CA ARG A 265 0.88 -23.30 4.17
C ARG A 265 -0.63 -23.38 3.96
N ARG A 266 -1.33 -22.22 4.01
CA ARG A 266 -2.69 -22.07 3.52
C ARG A 266 -2.65 -21.38 2.16
N LEU A 267 -3.10 -22.06 1.10
CA LEU A 267 -3.06 -21.47 -0.23
C LEU A 267 -3.99 -20.26 -0.32
N PHE A 268 -3.50 -19.23 -0.99
CA PHE A 268 -4.22 -17.97 -1.18
C PHE A 268 -5.49 -18.18 -2.02
N ASP A 269 -6.53 -17.44 -1.67
CA ASP A 269 -7.75 -17.35 -2.47
C ASP A 269 -8.13 -15.89 -2.67
N SER A 270 -8.33 -15.48 -3.92
CA SER A 270 -8.67 -14.10 -4.29
C SER A 270 -10.03 -13.62 -3.80
N ARG A 271 -10.87 -14.53 -3.29
CA ARG A 271 -12.18 -14.23 -2.67
C ARG A 271 -12.06 -13.88 -1.19
N VAL A 272 -10.84 -14.02 -0.60
CA VAL A 272 -10.55 -13.64 0.79
C VAL A 272 -9.27 -12.79 0.82
N GLY A 273 -9.32 -11.65 1.47
CA GLY A 273 -8.31 -10.58 1.37
C GLY A 273 -7.12 -10.75 2.31
N TYR A 274 -6.24 -11.70 2.06
CA TYR A 274 -4.98 -11.85 2.78
C TYR A 274 -3.80 -11.27 2.00
N PHE A 275 -2.77 -10.78 2.70
CA PHE A 275 -1.44 -10.68 2.12
C PHE A 275 -0.94 -12.06 1.78
N ALA A 276 -0.11 -12.15 0.76
CA ALA A 276 0.34 -13.44 0.26
C ALA A 276 1.78 -13.38 -0.23
N ASP A 277 2.49 -14.48 -0.04
CA ASP A 277 3.79 -14.73 -0.61
C ASP A 277 3.73 -15.87 -1.63
N ASN A 278 4.78 -16.05 -2.42
CA ASN A 278 4.75 -17.04 -3.48
C ASN A 278 6.12 -17.56 -3.87
N PHE A 279 6.16 -18.76 -4.40
CA PHE A 279 7.30 -19.33 -5.11
C PHE A 279 6.87 -20.39 -6.13
N VAL A 280 7.76 -20.71 -7.04
CA VAL A 280 7.57 -21.77 -8.02
C VAL A 280 7.92 -23.11 -7.40
N GLU A 281 6.94 -24.00 -7.26
CA GLU A 281 7.14 -25.35 -6.70
C GLU A 281 7.22 -26.41 -7.78
N TYR A 282 8.29 -27.18 -7.75
CA TYR A 282 8.52 -28.32 -8.64
C TYR A 282 8.19 -29.63 -7.92
N SER A 283 7.55 -30.56 -8.62
CA SER A 283 7.18 -31.87 -8.11
C SER A 283 7.32 -32.94 -9.19
N ASP A 284 7.73 -34.16 -8.80
CA ASP A 284 7.87 -35.31 -9.73
C ASP A 284 6.55 -35.63 -10.46
N ASN A 285 5.40 -35.31 -9.85
CA ASN A 285 4.06 -35.59 -10.38
C ASN A 285 3.45 -34.44 -11.21
N GLN A 286 4.16 -33.35 -11.41
CA GLN A 286 3.69 -32.19 -12.15
C GLN A 286 3.92 -32.37 -13.66
N GLN A 287 2.88 -32.00 -14.46
CA GLN A 287 3.04 -31.83 -15.92
C GLN A 287 3.18 -30.34 -16.30
N LYS A 288 2.83 -29.41 -15.40
CA LYS A 288 2.97 -27.97 -15.56
C LYS A 288 3.37 -27.35 -14.25
N VAL A 289 4.43 -26.59 -14.27
CA VAL A 289 4.87 -25.78 -13.12
C VAL A 289 3.85 -24.70 -12.80
N LYS A 290 3.52 -24.55 -11.54
CA LYS A 290 2.60 -23.51 -11.04
C LYS A 290 3.27 -22.68 -9.96
N ASN A 291 2.96 -21.40 -9.97
CA ASN A 291 3.27 -20.53 -8.85
C ASN A 291 2.35 -20.91 -7.66
N GLN A 292 2.95 -21.23 -6.52
CA GLN A 292 2.22 -21.52 -5.29
C GLN A 292 2.12 -20.22 -4.50
N VAL A 293 0.93 -19.64 -4.44
CA VAL A 293 0.64 -18.44 -3.67
C VAL A 293 -0.02 -18.87 -2.36
N PHE A 294 0.45 -18.36 -1.23
CA PHE A 294 -0.05 -18.75 0.09
C PHE A 294 -0.23 -17.53 1.00
N ALA A 295 -1.22 -17.60 1.88
CA ALA A 295 -1.60 -16.51 2.77
C ALA A 295 -0.56 -16.30 3.89
N VAL A 296 -0.31 -15.04 4.20
CA VAL A 296 0.52 -14.61 5.33
C VAL A 296 -0.36 -14.51 6.58
N ARG A 297 0.01 -15.21 7.67
CA ARG A 297 -0.78 -15.28 8.91
C ARG A 297 0.05 -15.77 10.10
N TYR A 298 -0.38 -15.54 11.32
CA TYR A 298 0.22 -16.15 12.51
C TYR A 298 -0.05 -17.65 12.56
N ARG A 299 0.85 -18.39 13.23
CA ARG A 299 0.63 -19.80 13.58
C ARG A 299 -0.22 -19.90 14.83
N LEU A 300 -1.45 -20.40 14.71
CA LEU A 300 -2.29 -20.76 15.85
C LEU A 300 -2.61 -22.23 15.78
N GLU A 301 -2.22 -22.95 16.83
CA GLU A 301 -2.39 -24.41 16.96
C GLU A 301 -2.95 -24.71 18.36
N PRO A 302 -3.90 -25.68 18.49
CA PRO A 302 -4.42 -26.08 19.80
C PRO A 302 -3.36 -26.84 20.59
N LYS A 303 -3.38 -26.70 21.90
CA LYS A 303 -2.56 -27.54 22.77
C LYS A 303 -2.96 -29.00 22.55
N PRO A 304 -2.01 -29.98 22.65
CA PRO A 304 -2.32 -31.39 22.44
C PRO A 304 -3.51 -31.90 23.26
N GLU A 305 -3.61 -31.45 24.52
CA GLU A 305 -4.70 -31.78 25.45
C GLU A 305 -6.06 -31.14 25.09
N ASP A 306 -6.07 -30.07 24.32
CA ASP A 306 -7.28 -29.36 23.93
C ASP A 306 -7.73 -29.67 22.47
N LEU A 307 -6.96 -30.49 21.72
CA LEU A 307 -7.25 -30.76 20.31
C LEU A 307 -8.66 -31.36 20.10
N GLU A 308 -9.05 -32.31 20.96
CA GLU A 308 -10.38 -32.93 20.83
C GLU A 308 -11.53 -31.95 21.24
N LYS A 309 -11.29 -31.03 22.19
CA LYS A 309 -12.25 -29.96 22.50
C LYS A 309 -12.40 -29.03 21.28
N TYR A 310 -11.28 -28.61 20.68
CA TYR A 310 -11.29 -27.78 19.51
C TYR A 310 -12.07 -28.39 18.34
N LYS A 311 -11.84 -29.69 18.06
CA LYS A 311 -12.58 -30.45 17.04
C LYS A 311 -14.08 -30.50 17.28
N ARG A 312 -14.52 -30.50 18.54
CA ARG A 312 -15.95 -30.44 18.91
C ARG A 312 -16.53 -29.02 18.83
N GLY A 313 -15.71 -28.01 18.47
CA GLY A 313 -16.14 -26.61 18.37
C GLY A 313 -16.15 -25.85 19.70
N GLU A 314 -15.51 -26.39 20.74
CA GLU A 314 -15.28 -25.66 21.99
C GLU A 314 -14.16 -24.63 21.81
N LEU A 315 -14.28 -23.46 22.46
CA LEU A 315 -13.23 -22.45 22.43
C LEU A 315 -12.03 -22.87 23.27
N VAL A 316 -10.84 -22.88 22.66
CA VAL A 316 -9.58 -23.23 23.33
C VAL A 316 -8.52 -22.13 23.18
N GLU A 317 -7.57 -22.08 24.10
CA GLU A 317 -6.43 -21.17 23.95
C GLU A 317 -5.38 -21.79 23.03
N PRO A 318 -4.76 -20.98 22.13
CA PRO A 318 -3.67 -21.48 21.31
C PRO A 318 -2.40 -21.77 22.14
N ILE A 319 -1.50 -22.60 21.62
CA ILE A 319 -0.18 -22.85 22.23
C ILE A 319 0.57 -21.54 22.47
N LYS A 320 0.55 -20.63 21.47
CA LYS A 320 1.18 -19.32 21.52
C LYS A 320 0.16 -18.25 21.14
N PRO A 321 -0.38 -17.47 22.06
CA PRO A 321 -1.24 -16.35 21.73
C PRO A 321 -0.45 -15.22 21.08
N ILE A 322 -1.12 -14.39 20.29
CA ILE A 322 -0.59 -13.17 19.68
C ILE A 322 -0.62 -12.08 20.73
N ILE A 323 0.54 -11.50 21.07
CA ILE A 323 0.62 -10.47 22.13
C ILE A 323 1.25 -9.21 21.52
N TYR A 324 0.56 -8.08 21.68
CA TYR A 324 1.06 -6.75 21.36
C TYR A 324 1.33 -5.96 22.62
N TYR A 325 2.52 -5.41 22.74
CA TYR A 325 2.88 -4.47 23.80
C TYR A 325 2.79 -3.04 23.27
N VAL A 326 2.33 -2.12 24.10
CA VAL A 326 2.31 -0.69 23.76
C VAL A 326 3.62 -0.06 24.22
N ASP A 327 4.29 0.67 23.33
CA ASP A 327 5.56 1.37 23.57
C ASP A 327 5.43 2.30 24.81
N PRO A 328 6.34 2.24 25.78
CA PRO A 328 6.32 3.11 26.94
C PRO A 328 6.45 4.62 26.62
N ALA A 329 6.88 4.98 25.41
CA ALA A 329 6.88 6.37 24.92
C ALA A 329 5.47 6.89 24.59
N THR A 330 4.45 6.03 24.57
CA THR A 330 3.06 6.41 24.28
C THR A 330 2.49 7.27 25.41
N PRO A 331 1.84 8.42 25.12
CA PRO A 331 1.12 9.18 26.13
C PRO A 331 0.12 8.30 26.89
N LYS A 332 0.24 8.26 28.22
CA LYS A 332 -0.49 7.30 29.07
C LYS A 332 -2.01 7.28 28.85
N LYS A 333 -2.61 8.43 28.53
CA LYS A 333 -4.04 8.53 28.30
C LYS A 333 -4.51 7.76 27.04
N TRP A 334 -3.63 7.48 26.08
CA TRP A 334 -3.97 6.75 24.85
C TRP A 334 -3.72 5.24 24.94
N VAL A 335 -2.89 4.79 25.89
CA VAL A 335 -2.55 3.37 26.06
C VAL A 335 -3.79 2.46 26.16
N PRO A 336 -4.81 2.77 26.99
CA PRO A 336 -5.99 1.91 27.11
C PRO A 336 -6.76 1.75 25.81
N TYR A 337 -6.81 2.79 24.96
CA TYR A 337 -7.53 2.76 23.68
C TYR A 337 -6.78 1.93 22.63
N LEU A 338 -5.44 2.01 22.59
CA LEU A 338 -4.62 1.16 21.72
C LEU A 338 -4.78 -0.32 22.09
N ILE A 339 -4.72 -0.65 23.39
CA ILE A 339 -4.96 -2.00 23.90
C ILE A 339 -6.36 -2.49 23.55
N ALA A 340 -7.39 -1.64 23.70
CA ALA A 340 -8.74 -1.98 23.34
C ALA A 340 -8.87 -2.32 21.85
N GLY A 341 -8.18 -1.56 20.96
CA GLY A 341 -8.16 -1.83 19.54
C GLY A 341 -7.56 -3.20 19.17
N VAL A 342 -6.49 -3.62 19.89
CA VAL A 342 -5.94 -4.98 19.75
C VAL A 342 -6.96 -6.02 20.19
N ASN A 343 -7.58 -5.83 21.35
CA ASN A 343 -8.49 -6.81 21.94
C ASN A 343 -9.83 -6.95 21.21
N ASP A 344 -10.22 -5.96 20.42
CA ASP A 344 -11.43 -6.00 19.57
C ASP A 344 -11.46 -7.22 18.65
N TRP A 345 -10.31 -7.73 18.22
CA TRP A 345 -10.19 -8.88 17.33
C TRP A 345 -10.56 -10.23 17.97
N ASN A 346 -10.63 -10.34 19.31
CA ASN A 346 -11.00 -11.61 19.94
C ASN A 346 -12.36 -12.14 19.48
N ILE A 347 -13.33 -11.26 19.23
CA ILE A 347 -14.65 -11.65 18.70
C ILE A 347 -14.56 -12.34 17.33
N ALA A 348 -13.54 -12.00 16.54
CA ALA A 348 -13.28 -12.66 15.26
C ALA A 348 -12.55 -14.00 15.46
N PHE A 349 -11.59 -14.06 16.39
CA PHE A 349 -10.88 -15.29 16.71
C PHE A 349 -11.77 -16.35 17.34
N GLU A 350 -12.79 -15.97 18.10
CA GLU A 350 -13.81 -16.89 18.62
C GLU A 350 -14.56 -17.62 17.51
N LYS A 351 -14.79 -16.97 16.35
CA LYS A 351 -15.37 -17.64 15.17
C LYS A 351 -14.46 -18.70 14.57
N ALA A 352 -13.15 -18.60 14.81
CA ALA A 352 -12.14 -19.59 14.41
C ALA A 352 -11.88 -20.66 15.48
N GLY A 353 -12.63 -20.66 16.60
CA GLY A 353 -12.51 -21.62 17.71
C GLY A 353 -11.47 -21.25 18.78
N TRP A 354 -10.98 -19.98 18.79
CA TRP A 354 -9.96 -19.55 19.70
C TRP A 354 -10.49 -18.65 20.81
N LYS A 355 -10.02 -18.89 22.05
CA LYS A 355 -10.23 -18.02 23.21
C LYS A 355 -8.91 -17.31 23.55
N ASN A 356 -8.97 -16.02 23.88
CA ASN A 356 -7.79 -15.23 24.27
C ASN A 356 -6.64 -15.30 23.25
N ALA A 357 -6.96 -15.41 21.96
CA ALA A 357 -5.97 -15.61 20.90
C ALA A 357 -5.09 -14.39 20.65
N ILE A 358 -5.62 -13.18 20.90
CA ILE A 358 -4.89 -11.93 20.75
C ILE A 358 -5.05 -11.06 22.00
N GLN A 359 -3.95 -10.42 22.42
CA GLN A 359 -3.91 -9.65 23.67
C GLN A 359 -3.06 -8.39 23.48
N GLY A 360 -3.65 -7.22 23.76
CA GLY A 360 -2.91 -5.96 23.95
C GLY A 360 -2.47 -5.83 25.42
N LYS A 361 -1.24 -5.40 25.65
CA LYS A 361 -0.67 -5.23 27.00
C LYS A 361 0.15 -3.95 27.09
N GLU A 362 0.19 -3.37 28.29
CA GLU A 362 1.18 -2.35 28.58
C GLU A 362 2.58 -2.97 28.59
N TRP A 363 3.60 -2.17 28.26
CA TRP A 363 4.99 -2.60 28.41
C TRP A 363 5.30 -2.82 29.90
N PRO A 364 5.76 -4.01 30.29
CA PRO A 364 6.03 -4.28 31.70
C PRO A 364 7.29 -3.55 32.18
N ASN A 365 7.37 -3.30 33.46
CA ASN A 365 8.58 -2.79 34.10
C ASN A 365 9.60 -3.92 34.31
N ASP A 366 10.13 -4.45 33.20
CA ASP A 366 11.10 -5.55 33.17
C ASP A 366 12.32 -5.12 32.34
N SER A 367 13.45 -4.89 33.00
CA SER A 367 14.69 -4.47 32.35
C SER A 367 15.32 -5.53 31.42
N THR A 368 14.83 -6.76 31.45
CA THR A 368 15.28 -7.85 30.56
C THR A 368 14.55 -7.82 29.22
N MET A 369 13.42 -7.13 29.11
CA MET A 369 12.67 -6.96 27.87
C MET A 369 13.20 -5.75 27.07
N SER A 370 13.17 -5.88 25.76
CA SER A 370 13.54 -4.81 24.83
C SER A 370 12.52 -4.72 23.71
N LEU A 371 12.20 -3.49 23.31
CA LEU A 371 11.36 -3.21 22.12
C LEU A 371 11.97 -3.72 20.82
N GLU A 372 13.26 -4.10 20.85
CA GLU A 372 14.01 -4.60 19.69
C GLU A 372 14.13 -6.13 19.70
N ASP A 373 13.60 -6.81 20.73
CA ASP A 373 13.57 -8.27 20.79
C ASP A 373 12.40 -8.80 19.98
N ALA A 374 12.69 -9.48 18.88
CA ALA A 374 11.71 -10.00 17.92
C ALA A 374 10.72 -11.04 18.49
N ARG A 375 10.90 -11.45 19.74
CA ARG A 375 9.87 -12.24 20.44
C ARG A 375 8.62 -11.46 20.79
N PHE A 376 8.67 -10.11 20.74
CA PHE A 376 7.61 -9.21 21.14
C PHE A 376 7.12 -8.35 19.97
N SER A 377 5.85 -8.46 19.62
CA SER A 377 5.21 -7.50 18.73
C SER A 377 4.85 -6.23 19.50
N VAL A 378 5.04 -5.06 18.89
CA VAL A 378 4.96 -3.76 19.58
C VAL A 378 4.21 -2.74 18.76
N ILE A 379 3.34 -1.95 19.41
CA ILE A 379 2.82 -0.70 18.85
C ILE A 379 3.82 0.40 19.23
N ARG A 380 4.67 0.81 18.27
CA ARG A 380 5.72 1.82 18.43
C ARG A 380 5.15 3.21 18.25
N TYR A 381 5.47 4.13 19.18
CA TYR A 381 4.98 5.50 19.15
C TYR A 381 6.04 6.46 18.60
N PHE A 382 5.72 7.18 17.53
CA PHE A 382 6.64 8.11 16.88
C PHE A 382 6.12 9.55 16.92
N ALA A 383 6.99 10.49 17.32
CA ALA A 383 6.74 11.92 17.20
C ALA A 383 6.92 12.32 15.73
N SER A 384 5.83 12.32 14.99
CA SER A 384 5.77 12.60 13.56
C SER A 384 4.61 13.54 13.23
N ASP A 385 4.83 14.43 12.27
CA ASP A 385 3.83 15.32 11.69
C ASP A 385 2.99 14.64 10.59
N ILE A 386 3.31 13.40 10.24
CA ILE A 386 2.49 12.63 9.31
C ILE A 386 1.17 12.19 9.94
N GLU A 387 0.12 12.38 9.17
CA GLU A 387 -1.25 11.96 9.45
C GLU A 387 -1.46 10.51 9.02
N ASN A 388 -0.79 9.55 9.69
CA ASN A 388 -0.89 8.14 9.34
C ASN A 388 -0.61 7.23 10.55
N ALA A 389 -0.92 5.93 10.37
CA ALA A 389 -0.41 4.79 11.12
C ALA A 389 -0.03 3.70 10.12
N TYR A 390 0.76 2.70 10.55
CA TYR A 390 1.27 1.68 9.64
C TYR A 390 1.42 0.34 10.37
N GLY A 391 0.73 -0.69 9.86
CA GLY A 391 0.68 -2.04 10.43
C GLY A 391 1.49 -3.06 9.62
N PRO A 392 2.84 -3.06 9.67
CA PRO A 392 3.67 -4.03 8.98
C PRO A 392 3.75 -5.36 9.73
N GLN A 393 4.21 -6.40 9.06
CA GLN A 393 4.53 -7.69 9.65
C GLN A 393 5.76 -8.29 8.99
N VAL A 394 6.59 -8.99 9.79
CA VAL A 394 7.71 -9.80 9.31
C VAL A 394 7.27 -11.26 9.32
N HIS A 395 7.44 -11.94 8.21
CA HIS A 395 7.00 -13.31 8.08
C HIS A 395 8.06 -14.23 7.47
N ASP A 396 7.93 -15.51 7.74
CA ASP A 396 8.73 -16.55 7.11
C ASP A 396 8.31 -16.73 5.65
N PRO A 397 9.14 -16.34 4.67
CA PRO A 397 8.77 -16.40 3.25
C PRO A 397 8.64 -17.83 2.71
N ARG A 398 8.93 -18.86 3.51
CA ARG A 398 8.73 -20.27 3.14
C ARG A 398 7.29 -20.73 3.39
N SER A 399 6.58 -20.06 4.32
CA SER A 399 5.29 -20.55 4.83
C SER A 399 4.23 -19.45 5.01
N GLY A 400 4.64 -18.18 5.01
CA GLY A 400 3.79 -17.05 5.36
C GLY A 400 3.53 -16.90 6.87
N GLU A 401 4.30 -17.61 7.74
CA GLU A 401 4.16 -17.47 9.18
C GLU A 401 4.62 -16.11 9.66
N ILE A 402 3.74 -15.29 10.22
CA ILE A 402 4.09 -14.01 10.83
C ILE A 402 4.86 -14.29 12.11
N LEU A 403 6.04 -13.69 12.24
CA LEU A 403 6.99 -13.90 13.33
C LEU A 403 6.94 -12.76 14.33
N GLU A 404 6.89 -11.52 13.84
CA GLU A 404 6.78 -10.30 14.63
C GLU A 404 6.03 -9.21 13.86
N SER A 405 5.60 -8.16 14.58
CA SER A 405 5.08 -6.94 13.98
C SER A 405 5.42 -5.72 14.83
N HIS A 406 5.91 -4.65 14.19
CA HIS A 406 6.14 -3.36 14.80
C HIS A 406 5.19 -2.33 14.17
N VAL A 407 4.00 -2.16 14.76
CA VAL A 407 3.03 -1.17 14.29
C VAL A 407 3.59 0.23 14.51
N GLY A 408 3.71 1.03 13.46
CA GLY A 408 4.12 2.43 13.54
C GLY A 408 2.93 3.33 13.85
N TRP A 409 2.90 3.93 15.03
CA TRP A 409 1.88 4.88 15.45
C TRP A 409 2.44 6.30 15.41
N TYR A 410 1.98 7.13 14.49
CA TYR A 410 2.42 8.51 14.37
C TYR A 410 1.52 9.45 15.16
N HIS A 411 2.15 10.39 15.90
CA HIS A 411 1.43 11.30 16.79
C HIS A 411 0.30 12.06 16.06
N ASN A 412 0.56 12.49 14.84
CA ASN A 412 -0.38 13.34 14.08
C ASN A 412 -1.53 12.58 13.39
N VAL A 413 -1.66 11.28 13.59
CA VAL A 413 -2.86 10.53 13.16
C VAL A 413 -4.13 11.11 13.79
N MET A 414 -4.01 11.76 14.95
CA MET A 414 -5.12 12.41 15.63
C MET A 414 -5.72 13.57 14.82
N SER A 415 -4.89 14.33 14.10
CA SER A 415 -5.37 15.38 13.18
C SER A 415 -6.24 14.79 12.07
N LEU A 416 -5.76 13.69 11.48
CA LEU A 416 -6.46 13.01 10.39
C LEU A 416 -7.86 12.52 10.83
N VAL A 417 -7.93 11.82 11.94
CA VAL A 417 -9.22 11.26 12.42
C VAL A 417 -10.16 12.35 12.94
N HIS A 418 -9.61 13.45 13.48
CA HIS A 418 -10.38 14.64 13.84
C HIS A 418 -11.10 15.22 12.60
N ASP A 419 -10.34 15.50 11.54
CA ASP A 419 -10.88 16.14 10.34
C ASP A 419 -11.92 15.26 9.66
N TRP A 420 -11.66 13.96 9.55
CA TRP A 420 -12.64 13.00 9.01
C TRP A 420 -13.92 12.96 9.85
N TYR A 421 -13.78 12.81 11.16
CA TYR A 421 -14.95 12.71 12.02
C TYR A 421 -15.80 13.98 12.00
N MET A 422 -15.16 15.14 12.08
CA MET A 422 -15.85 16.42 12.02
C MET A 422 -16.61 16.60 10.69
N VAL A 423 -15.95 16.37 9.55
CA VAL A 423 -16.57 16.62 8.23
C VAL A 423 -17.66 15.60 7.87
N GLN A 424 -17.57 14.39 8.40
CA GLN A 424 -18.52 13.32 8.08
C GLN A 424 -19.67 13.20 9.09
N THR A 425 -19.48 13.63 10.34
CA THR A 425 -20.47 13.36 11.40
C THR A 425 -20.96 14.58 12.17
N ALA A 426 -20.35 15.76 12.09
CA ALA A 426 -20.74 16.91 12.90
C ALA A 426 -22.20 17.36 12.67
N ALA A 427 -22.81 17.01 11.54
CA ALA A 427 -24.23 17.24 11.33
C ALA A 427 -25.10 16.44 12.32
N VAL A 428 -24.64 15.22 12.71
CA VAL A 428 -25.36 14.24 13.54
C VAL A 428 -24.86 14.25 14.99
N ASP A 429 -23.52 14.22 15.17
CA ASP A 429 -22.88 14.16 16.50
C ASP A 429 -22.43 15.56 16.98
N PRO A 430 -23.06 16.11 18.04
CA PRO A 430 -22.63 17.38 18.61
C PRO A 430 -21.19 17.37 19.18
N ALA A 431 -20.67 16.21 19.60
CA ALA A 431 -19.30 16.09 20.13
C ALA A 431 -18.23 16.41 19.06
N ALA A 432 -18.58 16.26 17.76
CA ALA A 432 -17.71 16.56 16.63
C ALA A 432 -17.63 18.06 16.26
N ARG A 433 -18.33 18.99 16.97
CA ARG A 433 -18.51 20.40 16.59
C ARG A 433 -17.49 21.34 17.23
N LYS A 434 -16.22 20.97 17.25
CA LYS A 434 -15.12 21.77 17.85
C LYS A 434 -13.76 21.28 17.31
N MET A 435 -12.76 22.17 17.33
CA MET A 435 -11.41 21.86 16.85
C MET A 435 -10.59 20.98 17.83
N HIS A 436 -11.00 20.91 19.08
CA HIS A 436 -10.35 20.06 20.06
C HIS A 436 -11.38 19.10 20.69
N PHE A 437 -11.32 17.81 20.31
CA PHE A 437 -12.19 16.78 20.88
C PHE A 437 -11.80 16.46 22.33
N ASP A 438 -12.79 16.04 23.13
CA ASP A 438 -12.48 15.49 24.45
C ASP A 438 -11.70 14.16 24.31
N ASP A 439 -10.99 13.80 25.40
CA ASP A 439 -10.12 12.62 25.42
C ASP A 439 -10.89 11.31 25.18
N THR A 440 -12.17 11.24 25.51
CA THR A 440 -12.99 10.04 25.28
C THR A 440 -13.30 9.87 23.79
N LEU A 441 -13.74 10.92 23.11
CA LEU A 441 -14.00 10.86 21.69
C LEU A 441 -12.72 10.58 20.90
N MET A 442 -11.63 11.34 21.19
CA MET A 442 -10.34 11.12 20.52
C MET A 442 -9.80 9.70 20.82
N GLY A 443 -9.96 9.21 22.03
CA GLY A 443 -9.56 7.86 22.41
C GLY A 443 -10.31 6.79 21.62
N ASN A 444 -11.62 6.95 21.39
CA ASN A 444 -12.41 6.04 20.56
C ASN A 444 -11.98 6.08 19.08
N LEU A 445 -11.59 7.24 18.56
CA LEU A 445 -11.01 7.39 17.21
C LEU A 445 -9.65 6.67 17.13
N ILE A 446 -8.81 6.79 18.16
CA ILE A 446 -7.54 6.06 18.28
C ILE A 446 -7.78 4.55 18.30
N ARG A 447 -8.76 4.07 19.09
CA ARG A 447 -9.15 2.65 19.14
C ARG A 447 -9.56 2.12 17.75
N PHE A 448 -10.35 2.89 17.02
CA PHE A 448 -10.75 2.53 15.66
C PHE A 448 -9.53 2.31 14.75
N VAL A 449 -8.60 3.27 14.71
CA VAL A 449 -7.37 3.14 13.90
C VAL A 449 -6.52 1.97 14.38
N SER A 450 -6.36 1.80 15.72
CA SER A 450 -5.63 0.66 16.29
C SER A 450 -6.21 -0.67 15.83
N SER A 451 -7.55 -0.84 15.88
CA SER A 451 -8.19 -2.07 15.37
C SER A 451 -7.91 -2.29 13.89
N HIS A 452 -7.90 -1.25 13.07
CA HIS A 452 -7.59 -1.32 11.64
C HIS A 452 -6.14 -1.77 11.39
N GLU A 453 -5.16 -1.10 12.02
CA GLU A 453 -3.74 -1.43 11.84
C GLU A 453 -3.41 -2.85 12.34
N ILE A 454 -4.01 -3.27 13.44
CA ILE A 454 -3.88 -4.66 13.90
C ILE A 454 -4.42 -5.64 12.86
N GLY A 455 -5.51 -5.32 12.17
CA GLY A 455 -6.01 -6.16 11.05
C GLY A 455 -4.94 -6.44 9.99
N HIS A 456 -4.15 -5.44 9.61
CA HIS A 456 -3.03 -5.62 8.67
C HIS A 456 -1.96 -6.57 9.23
N THR A 457 -1.64 -6.42 10.49
CA THR A 457 -0.66 -7.29 11.15
C THR A 457 -1.15 -8.73 11.34
N LEU A 458 -2.45 -8.99 11.20
CA LEU A 458 -3.05 -10.32 11.15
C LEU A 458 -3.07 -10.91 9.73
N GLY A 459 -2.48 -10.24 8.76
CA GLY A 459 -2.41 -10.65 7.37
C GLY A 459 -3.54 -10.13 6.49
N LEU A 460 -4.48 -9.32 7.01
CA LEU A 460 -5.62 -8.83 6.24
C LEU A 460 -5.28 -7.62 5.39
N ARG A 461 -5.76 -7.63 4.15
CA ARG A 461 -5.72 -6.49 3.21
C ARG A 461 -6.97 -5.64 3.34
N HIS A 462 -6.92 -4.42 2.82
CA HIS A 462 -8.12 -3.59 2.72
C HIS A 462 -9.23 -4.28 1.93
N ASN A 463 -10.45 -4.25 2.48
CA ASN A 463 -11.68 -4.66 1.80
C ASN A 463 -12.51 -3.44 1.40
N MET A 464 -12.03 -2.67 0.41
CA MET A 464 -12.67 -1.44 -0.08
C MET A 464 -14.10 -1.64 -0.60
N GLY A 465 -14.51 -2.87 -0.83
CA GLY A 465 -15.84 -3.20 -1.33
C GLY A 465 -16.85 -3.59 -0.27
N SER A 466 -16.45 -3.66 0.98
CA SER A 466 -17.26 -4.19 2.08
C SER A 466 -18.53 -3.37 2.32
N SER A 467 -18.46 -2.05 2.31
CA SER A 467 -19.59 -1.12 2.50
C SER A 467 -20.64 -1.26 1.39
N SER A 468 -20.23 -1.59 0.15
CA SER A 468 -21.13 -1.71 -1.00
C SER A 468 -22.18 -2.83 -0.88
N LYS A 469 -22.06 -3.70 0.12
CA LYS A 469 -23.02 -4.78 0.39
C LYS A 469 -24.08 -4.41 1.43
N THR A 470 -24.07 -3.16 1.89
CA THR A 470 -25.06 -2.63 2.82
C THR A 470 -26.00 -1.71 2.07
N PRO A 471 -27.33 -1.94 2.05
CA PRO A 471 -28.29 -1.00 1.46
C PRO A 471 -28.20 0.38 2.12
N VAL A 472 -28.17 1.46 1.33
CA VAL A 472 -28.06 2.84 1.84
C VAL A 472 -29.11 3.16 2.89
N GLU A 473 -30.33 2.64 2.73
CA GLU A 473 -31.44 2.86 3.67
C GLU A 473 -31.16 2.25 5.05
N LYS A 474 -30.38 1.18 5.11
CA LYS A 474 -29.98 0.56 6.38
C LYS A 474 -28.97 1.38 7.15
N LEU A 475 -28.22 2.24 6.49
CA LEU A 475 -27.30 3.18 7.12
C LEU A 475 -28.03 4.29 7.91
N ARG A 476 -29.32 4.49 7.65
CA ARG A 476 -30.21 5.42 8.33
C ARG A 476 -31.18 4.72 9.32
N ASP A 477 -31.24 3.40 9.30
CA ASP A 477 -32.02 2.60 10.26
C ASP A 477 -31.21 2.44 11.54
N LYS A 478 -31.53 3.24 12.57
CA LYS A 478 -30.81 3.24 13.85
C LYS A 478 -30.64 1.83 14.43
N THR A 479 -31.74 1.06 14.53
CA THR A 479 -31.71 -0.27 15.13
C THR A 479 -30.79 -1.21 14.36
N TRP A 480 -30.87 -1.16 13.04
CA TRP A 480 -30.06 -2.01 12.20
C TRP A 480 -28.58 -1.62 12.22
N VAL A 481 -28.24 -0.32 12.03
CA VAL A 481 -26.84 0.13 11.91
C VAL A 481 -26.08 0.03 13.23
N GLU A 482 -26.75 0.30 14.35
CA GLU A 482 -26.14 0.13 15.68
C GLU A 482 -25.91 -1.36 16.01
N ALA A 483 -26.71 -2.28 15.47
CA ALA A 483 -26.49 -3.72 15.62
C ALA A 483 -25.42 -4.28 14.67
N ASN A 484 -25.42 -3.87 13.38
CA ASN A 484 -24.64 -4.52 12.31
C ASN A 484 -23.42 -3.71 11.81
N GLY A 485 -23.26 -2.44 12.21
CA GLY A 485 -22.26 -1.52 11.65
C GLY A 485 -22.62 -1.04 10.24
N HIS A 486 -22.07 0.10 9.83
CA HIS A 486 -22.31 0.69 8.51
C HIS A 486 -21.46 0.04 7.41
N THR A 487 -20.42 -0.68 7.75
CA THR A 487 -19.63 -1.55 6.86
C THR A 487 -19.52 -2.95 7.46
N ALA A 488 -19.22 -3.95 6.64
CA ALA A 488 -19.01 -5.32 7.12
C ALA A 488 -17.55 -5.58 7.54
N SER A 489 -16.65 -4.62 7.40
CA SER A 489 -15.22 -4.78 7.71
C SER A 489 -14.61 -3.51 8.29
N ILE A 490 -13.78 -3.67 9.34
CA ILE A 490 -12.89 -2.63 9.84
C ILE A 490 -11.77 -2.32 8.82
N MET A 491 -11.46 -3.27 7.93
CA MET A 491 -10.46 -3.13 6.87
C MET A 491 -10.99 -2.38 5.64
N ASP A 492 -12.22 -1.89 5.69
CA ASP A 492 -12.79 -0.98 4.70
C ASP A 492 -12.41 0.47 5.06
N TYR A 493 -12.04 1.26 4.08
CA TYR A 493 -11.88 2.70 4.28
C TYR A 493 -13.22 3.43 4.23
N ALA A 494 -14.27 2.84 4.79
CA ALA A 494 -15.59 3.43 4.90
C ALA A 494 -15.62 4.69 5.79
N ARG A 495 -14.63 4.85 6.66
CA ARG A 495 -14.53 5.93 7.65
C ARG A 495 -15.78 5.98 8.54
N PHE A 496 -16.54 7.06 8.56
CA PHE A 496 -17.69 7.23 9.43
C PHE A 496 -19.00 7.28 8.63
N ASN A 497 -20.11 6.94 9.27
CA ASN A 497 -21.42 6.91 8.63
C ASN A 497 -21.93 8.32 8.27
N TYR A 498 -21.45 8.87 7.17
CA TYR A 498 -21.88 10.19 6.66
C TYR A 498 -23.29 10.19 6.05
N VAL A 499 -23.91 9.03 5.90
CA VAL A 499 -25.27 8.87 5.36
C VAL A 499 -26.31 9.19 6.43
N ALA A 500 -26.02 8.91 7.69
CA ALA A 500 -26.88 9.21 8.82
C ALA A 500 -27.31 10.69 8.83
N GLN A 501 -28.58 10.96 9.15
CA GLN A 501 -29.12 12.30 9.24
C GLN A 501 -29.48 12.64 10.69
N PRO A 502 -29.55 13.93 11.10
CA PRO A 502 -29.91 14.31 12.46
C PRO A 502 -31.23 13.71 12.96
N GLU A 503 -32.20 13.60 12.07
CA GLU A 503 -33.52 13.04 12.36
C GLU A 503 -33.50 11.54 12.66
N ASP A 504 -32.47 10.81 12.22
CA ASP A 504 -32.34 9.36 12.44
C ASP A 504 -31.91 9.04 13.88
N LYS A 505 -31.34 10.01 14.62
CA LYS A 505 -30.91 9.89 16.04
C LYS A 505 -29.96 8.72 16.28
N ILE A 506 -29.09 8.42 15.30
CA ILE A 506 -28.09 7.37 15.38
C ILE A 506 -27.00 7.79 16.38
N SER A 507 -26.63 6.90 17.29
CA SER A 507 -25.58 7.14 18.27
C SER A 507 -24.18 6.86 17.68
N GLN A 508 -23.12 7.20 18.42
CA GLN A 508 -21.75 6.94 17.98
C GLN A 508 -21.52 5.49 17.57
N SER A 509 -22.19 4.51 18.19
CA SER A 509 -22.06 3.10 17.83
C SER A 509 -22.50 2.78 16.40
N GLY A 510 -23.39 3.58 15.80
CA GLY A 510 -23.79 3.46 14.39
C GLY A 510 -23.03 4.39 13.45
N LEU A 511 -22.15 5.25 13.99
CA LEU A 511 -21.29 6.16 13.22
C LEU A 511 -19.88 5.62 13.01
N PHE A 512 -19.36 4.83 13.97
CA PHE A 512 -18.00 4.28 13.93
C PHE A 512 -17.94 2.93 13.20
N PRO A 513 -16.86 2.66 12.43
CA PRO A 513 -16.57 1.32 11.93
C PRO A 513 -16.09 0.42 13.08
N ARG A 514 -16.27 -0.88 12.91
CA ARG A 514 -15.88 -1.90 13.90
C ARG A 514 -15.62 -3.24 13.23
N ILE A 515 -15.12 -4.22 13.99
CA ILE A 515 -14.98 -5.60 13.54
C ILE A 515 -16.35 -6.12 13.07
N GLY A 516 -16.48 -6.34 11.77
CA GLY A 516 -17.71 -6.67 11.10
C GLY A 516 -17.84 -8.17 10.72
N ASP A 517 -18.84 -8.45 9.91
CA ASP A 517 -19.11 -9.83 9.46
C ASP A 517 -18.00 -10.39 8.60
N TYR A 518 -17.45 -9.55 7.70
CA TYR A 518 -16.35 -9.95 6.84
C TYR A 518 -15.08 -10.23 7.65
N ASP A 519 -14.74 -9.39 8.63
CA ASP A 519 -13.54 -9.58 9.46
C ASP A 519 -13.60 -10.89 10.22
N LYS A 520 -14.75 -11.21 10.82
CA LYS A 520 -14.99 -12.48 11.51
C LYS A 520 -14.83 -13.67 10.57
N TRP A 521 -15.36 -13.55 9.35
CA TRP A 521 -15.21 -14.57 8.30
C TRP A 521 -13.76 -14.71 7.84
N ALA A 522 -13.07 -13.61 7.56
CA ALA A 522 -11.69 -13.64 7.09
C ALA A 522 -10.76 -14.26 8.15
N ILE A 523 -10.92 -13.93 9.43
CA ILE A 523 -10.20 -14.56 10.54
C ILE A 523 -10.58 -16.04 10.66
N GLN A 524 -11.85 -16.40 10.55
CA GLN A 524 -12.28 -17.80 10.56
C GLN A 524 -11.59 -18.57 9.43
N TRP A 525 -11.60 -18.06 8.21
CA TRP A 525 -10.94 -18.69 7.07
C TRP A 525 -9.44 -18.83 7.28
N GLY A 526 -8.77 -17.77 7.74
CA GLY A 526 -7.31 -17.73 7.90
C GLY A 526 -6.79 -18.55 9.06
N TYR A 527 -7.55 -18.64 10.16
CA TYR A 527 -7.04 -19.08 11.45
C TYR A 527 -7.72 -20.33 12.02
N THR A 528 -8.79 -20.86 11.40
CA THR A 528 -9.30 -22.18 11.82
C THR A 528 -8.24 -23.23 11.55
N TYR A 529 -7.89 -23.98 12.59
CA TYR A 529 -6.94 -25.10 12.51
C TYR A 529 -7.65 -26.32 11.90
N THR A 530 -7.25 -26.72 10.69
CA THR A 530 -7.82 -27.87 10.00
C THR A 530 -7.15 -29.18 10.39
N GLY A 531 -5.92 -29.11 10.94
CA GLY A 531 -5.07 -30.28 11.17
C GLY A 531 -4.42 -30.85 9.91
N GLU A 532 -4.69 -30.21 8.74
CA GLU A 532 -4.17 -30.66 7.45
C GLU A 532 -2.79 -30.03 7.18
N ASN A 533 -1.82 -30.87 6.82
CA ASN A 533 -0.46 -30.43 6.46
C ASN A 533 -0.25 -30.34 4.95
N ASP A 534 -1.07 -31.02 4.15
CA ASP A 534 -1.04 -30.91 2.70
C ASP A 534 -1.83 -29.67 2.26
N ALA A 535 -1.13 -28.71 1.65
CA ALA A 535 -1.71 -27.45 1.24
C ALA A 535 -2.82 -27.59 0.17
N GLN A 536 -2.81 -28.64 -0.65
CA GLN A 536 -3.84 -28.89 -1.65
C GLN A 536 -5.11 -29.49 -1.03
N GLU A 537 -4.96 -30.36 -0.02
CA GLU A 537 -6.10 -30.88 0.74
C GLU A 537 -6.74 -29.79 1.60
N ASP A 538 -5.92 -28.95 2.30
CA ASP A 538 -6.42 -27.77 3.01
C ASP A 538 -7.19 -26.82 2.08
N ARG A 539 -6.71 -26.63 0.84
CA ARG A 539 -7.40 -25.82 -0.17
C ARG A 539 -8.80 -26.34 -0.52
N LYS A 540 -8.99 -27.64 -0.61
CA LYS A 540 -10.32 -28.25 -0.91
C LYS A 540 -11.31 -27.93 0.19
N ILE A 541 -10.90 -28.05 1.45
CA ILE A 541 -11.72 -27.68 2.62
C ILE A 541 -12.09 -26.20 2.55
N ASN A 542 -11.07 -25.35 2.37
CA ASN A 542 -11.25 -23.89 2.36
C ASN A 542 -12.10 -23.41 1.18
N ASN A 543 -11.94 -23.98 -0.04
CA ASN A 543 -12.78 -23.65 -1.18
C ASN A 543 -14.26 -23.92 -0.89
N LYS A 544 -14.55 -25.06 -0.29
CA LYS A 544 -15.94 -25.39 0.10
C LYS A 544 -16.51 -24.38 1.10
N TRP A 545 -15.72 -23.96 2.10
CA TRP A 545 -16.16 -22.93 3.05
C TRP A 545 -16.46 -21.61 2.37
N ILE A 546 -15.59 -21.18 1.43
CA ILE A 546 -15.79 -19.93 0.70
C ILE A 546 -17.10 -19.97 -0.07
N VAL A 547 -17.33 -21.00 -0.87
CA VAL A 547 -18.56 -21.14 -1.67
C VAL A 547 -19.80 -21.16 -0.78
N ASP A 548 -19.78 -21.95 0.30
CA ASP A 548 -20.93 -22.09 1.21
C ASP A 548 -21.25 -20.77 1.93
N ASN A 549 -20.26 -20.02 2.37
CA ASN A 549 -20.45 -18.80 3.13
C ASN A 549 -20.82 -17.60 2.25
N LEU A 550 -20.16 -17.42 1.11
CA LEU A 550 -20.49 -16.33 0.19
C LEU A 550 -21.91 -16.46 -0.39
N ASN A 551 -22.38 -17.69 -0.62
CA ASN A 551 -23.76 -17.95 -1.05
C ASN A 551 -24.80 -17.59 0.02
N LYS A 552 -24.45 -17.72 1.31
CA LYS A 552 -25.37 -17.43 2.44
C LYS A 552 -25.40 -15.96 2.82
N ASN A 553 -24.25 -15.29 2.76
CA ASN A 553 -24.13 -13.91 3.22
C ASN A 553 -23.29 -13.07 2.25
N PRO A 554 -23.91 -12.22 1.41
CA PRO A 554 -23.20 -11.38 0.46
C PRO A 554 -22.29 -10.32 1.14
N ARG A 555 -22.50 -10.00 2.42
CA ARG A 555 -21.63 -9.09 3.18
C ARG A 555 -20.22 -9.66 3.44
N LEU A 556 -19.99 -10.95 3.16
CA LEU A 556 -18.67 -11.58 3.24
C LEU A 556 -17.81 -11.40 1.98
N TRP A 557 -18.31 -10.67 0.98
CA TRP A 557 -17.58 -10.41 -0.26
C TRP A 557 -16.34 -9.57 -0.04
N PHE A 558 -15.24 -9.94 -0.72
CA PHE A 558 -13.99 -9.20 -0.73
C PHE A 558 -13.84 -8.37 -2.01
N GLY A 559 -13.80 -7.06 -1.87
CA GLY A 559 -13.47 -6.09 -2.92
C GLY A 559 -12.17 -5.36 -2.58
N GLY A 560 -11.03 -5.98 -2.90
CA GLY A 560 -9.71 -5.45 -2.53
C GLY A 560 -9.29 -4.19 -3.29
N GLU A 561 -8.13 -3.64 -2.91
CA GLU A 561 -7.50 -2.47 -3.54
C GLU A 561 -7.15 -2.74 -5.00
N GLY A 562 -6.95 -1.64 -5.77
CA GLY A 562 -6.46 -1.69 -7.15
C GLY A 562 -7.51 -2.01 -8.20
N ARG A 563 -8.76 -2.21 -7.82
CA ARG A 563 -9.88 -2.41 -8.74
C ARG A 563 -10.46 -1.08 -9.21
N ASN A 564 -9.68 -0.31 -9.94
CA ASN A 564 -10.06 1.05 -10.33
C ASN A 564 -11.32 1.14 -11.19
N ASP A 565 -11.73 0.06 -11.85
CA ASP A 565 -12.87 0.00 -12.75
C ASP A 565 -14.13 -0.57 -12.08
N ASP A 566 -14.03 -1.17 -10.89
CA ASP A 566 -15.17 -1.67 -10.14
C ASP A 566 -15.72 -0.57 -9.20
N PRO A 567 -16.93 -0.05 -9.46
CA PRO A 567 -17.51 1.02 -8.63
C PRO A 567 -17.92 0.57 -7.23
N ARG A 568 -17.86 -0.72 -6.93
CA ARG A 568 -18.20 -1.27 -5.63
C ARG A 568 -17.03 -1.31 -4.66
N ALA A 569 -15.79 -1.09 -5.13
CA ALA A 569 -14.57 -1.14 -4.32
C ALA A 569 -13.87 0.22 -4.34
N GLN A 570 -14.29 1.12 -3.47
CA GLN A 570 -13.79 2.49 -3.37
C GLN A 570 -13.40 2.84 -1.93
N THR A 571 -12.62 3.88 -1.77
CA THR A 571 -12.31 4.44 -0.45
C THR A 571 -13.37 5.46 -0.05
N GLU A 572 -13.82 5.43 1.19
CA GLU A 572 -14.76 6.38 1.80
C GLU A 572 -16.16 6.40 1.16
N ASP A 573 -16.50 5.39 0.34
CA ASP A 573 -17.87 5.21 -0.13
C ASP A 573 -18.70 4.39 0.87
N LEU A 574 -20.01 4.55 0.82
CA LEU A 574 -20.96 3.84 1.67
C LEU A 574 -22.17 3.37 0.88
N GLY A 575 -22.60 2.16 1.21
CA GLY A 575 -23.85 1.60 0.70
C GLY A 575 -23.78 1.11 -0.74
N ASP A 576 -24.89 0.55 -1.18
CA ASP A 576 -25.05 -0.08 -2.49
C ASP A 576 -25.41 0.91 -3.61
N ASN A 577 -25.60 2.19 -3.30
CA ASN A 577 -25.93 3.26 -4.25
C ASN A 577 -25.16 4.53 -3.94
N ALA A 578 -24.08 4.77 -4.69
CA ALA A 578 -23.18 5.91 -4.51
C ALA A 578 -23.89 7.28 -4.70
N MET A 579 -24.90 7.37 -5.58
CA MET A 579 -25.64 8.61 -5.80
C MET A 579 -26.48 8.97 -4.58
N LEU A 580 -27.26 8.02 -4.08
CA LEU A 580 -28.13 8.23 -2.92
C LEU A 580 -27.31 8.51 -1.64
N ALA A 581 -26.24 7.72 -1.41
CA ALA A 581 -25.33 7.97 -0.29
C ALA A 581 -24.70 9.37 -0.34
N SER A 582 -24.24 9.77 -1.53
CA SER A 582 -23.66 11.11 -1.75
C SER A 582 -24.68 12.24 -1.57
N GLU A 583 -25.95 12.04 -1.94
CA GLU A 583 -27.01 13.03 -1.70
C GLU A 583 -27.24 13.26 -0.20
N TYR A 584 -27.26 12.21 0.62
CA TYR A 584 -27.31 12.34 2.08
C TYR A 584 -26.07 13.01 2.64
N GLY A 585 -24.87 12.62 2.16
CA GLY A 585 -23.63 13.28 2.52
C GLY A 585 -23.62 14.76 2.20
N ILE A 586 -24.05 15.16 1.00
CA ILE A 586 -24.14 16.59 0.60
C ILE A 586 -25.13 17.37 1.47
N LYS A 587 -26.27 16.75 1.88
CA LYS A 587 -27.19 17.39 2.84
C LYS A 587 -26.48 17.70 4.16
N ASN A 588 -25.66 16.77 4.65
CA ASN A 588 -24.87 16.97 5.88
C ASN A 588 -23.77 18.02 5.68
N LEU A 589 -23.03 18.02 4.56
CA LEU A 589 -22.02 19.04 4.27
C LEU A 589 -22.61 20.46 4.22
N LYS A 590 -23.82 20.61 3.67
CA LYS A 590 -24.52 21.92 3.68
C LYS A 590 -24.82 22.40 5.11
N ARG A 591 -25.25 21.49 6.00
CA ARG A 591 -25.48 21.81 7.42
C ARG A 591 -24.18 22.16 8.14
N ILE A 592 -23.12 21.41 7.88
CA ILE A 592 -21.80 21.62 8.48
C ILE A 592 -21.23 22.98 8.05
N LEU A 593 -21.22 23.28 6.75
CA LEU A 593 -20.59 24.48 6.21
C LEU A 593 -21.15 25.79 6.82
N VAL A 594 -22.47 25.88 6.99
CA VAL A 594 -23.11 27.05 7.59
C VAL A 594 -22.68 27.30 9.02
N ASN A 595 -22.34 26.23 9.76
CA ASN A 595 -21.96 26.28 11.15
C ASN A 595 -20.43 26.30 11.37
N LEU A 596 -19.60 26.06 10.33
CA LEU A 596 -18.15 26.03 10.48
C LEU A 596 -17.56 27.28 11.13
N PRO A 597 -17.98 28.53 10.80
CA PRO A 597 -17.41 29.73 11.41
C PRO A 597 -17.51 29.75 12.94
N GLU A 598 -18.55 29.13 13.51
CA GLU A 598 -18.71 29.01 14.95
C GLU A 598 -17.96 27.77 15.52
N TRP A 599 -18.03 26.63 14.83
CA TRP A 599 -17.43 25.37 15.34
C TRP A 599 -15.90 25.34 15.26
N THR A 600 -15.31 26.15 14.37
CA THR A 600 -13.85 26.27 14.20
C THR A 600 -13.23 27.42 14.98
N LYS A 601 -14.04 28.18 15.74
CA LYS A 601 -13.60 29.37 16.44
C LYS A 601 -12.74 29.02 17.66
N GLU A 602 -11.52 29.53 17.67
CA GLU A 602 -10.63 29.48 18.83
C GLU A 602 -10.04 30.87 19.07
N GLU A 603 -9.74 31.20 20.31
CA GLU A 603 -9.18 32.50 20.67
C GLU A 603 -7.80 32.69 20.00
N GLY A 604 -7.62 33.78 19.25
CA GLY A 604 -6.37 34.11 18.55
C GLY A 604 -6.21 33.45 17.18
N ASP A 605 -7.10 32.53 16.78
CA ASP A 605 -7.08 31.97 15.41
C ASP A 605 -7.44 33.05 14.35
N ARG A 606 -6.72 33.04 13.27
CA ARG A 606 -6.90 33.99 12.13
C ARG A 606 -7.68 33.35 10.99
N TYR A 607 -8.71 32.61 11.29
CA TYR A 607 -9.51 31.78 10.37
C TYR A 607 -8.71 30.67 9.67
N GLU A 608 -7.57 30.27 10.24
CA GLU A 608 -6.78 29.15 9.71
C GLU A 608 -7.55 27.83 9.86
N ASN A 609 -8.17 27.59 11.04
CA ASN A 609 -9.05 26.47 11.30
C ASN A 609 -10.25 26.44 10.34
N LEU A 610 -10.91 27.61 10.13
CA LEU A 610 -12.02 27.71 9.19
C LEU A 610 -11.59 27.36 7.75
N SER A 611 -10.44 27.89 7.32
CA SER A 611 -9.87 27.61 6.00
C SER A 611 -9.55 26.14 5.80
N GLN A 612 -8.96 25.49 6.82
CA GLN A 612 -8.65 24.05 6.83
C GLN A 612 -9.95 23.24 6.68
N MET A 613 -10.91 23.46 7.57
CA MET A 613 -12.15 22.67 7.58
C MET A 613 -13.03 22.93 6.36
N TYR A 614 -13.04 24.16 5.81
CA TYR A 614 -13.65 24.41 4.50
C TYR A 614 -12.97 23.58 3.41
N GLY A 615 -11.64 23.46 3.45
CA GLY A 615 -10.88 22.59 2.55
C GLY A 615 -11.33 21.12 2.67
N GLN A 616 -11.56 20.64 3.89
CA GLN A 616 -12.08 19.27 4.13
C GLN A 616 -13.50 19.09 3.59
N VAL A 617 -14.39 20.09 3.74
CA VAL A 617 -15.76 20.04 3.16
C VAL A 617 -15.71 19.96 1.64
N VAL A 618 -14.89 20.76 0.97
CA VAL A 618 -14.73 20.70 -0.50
C VAL A 618 -14.09 19.39 -0.92
N GLY A 619 -13.09 18.91 -0.17
CA GLY A 619 -12.45 17.61 -0.37
C GLY A 619 -13.46 16.46 -0.29
N GLN A 620 -14.31 16.46 0.73
CA GLN A 620 -15.34 15.44 0.91
C GLN A 620 -16.41 15.50 -0.20
N PHE A 621 -16.83 16.70 -0.62
CA PHE A 621 -17.69 16.86 -1.78
C PHE A 621 -17.04 16.27 -3.05
N SER A 622 -15.76 16.55 -3.27
CA SER A 622 -15.01 15.99 -4.39
C SER A 622 -14.95 14.45 -4.36
N ARG A 623 -14.79 13.85 -3.16
CA ARG A 623 -14.84 12.37 -2.99
C ARG A 623 -16.20 11.82 -3.40
N TYR A 624 -17.30 12.45 -2.98
CA TYR A 624 -18.63 12.02 -3.42
C TYR A 624 -18.80 12.06 -4.94
N MET A 625 -18.25 13.09 -5.61
CA MET A 625 -18.22 13.13 -7.07
C MET A 625 -17.39 11.96 -7.65
N GLY A 626 -16.27 11.62 -7.02
CA GLY A 626 -15.43 10.50 -7.40
C GLY A 626 -16.16 9.14 -7.28
N HIS A 627 -16.92 8.94 -6.19
CA HIS A 627 -17.71 7.71 -5.99
C HIS A 627 -18.77 7.52 -7.08
N VAL A 628 -19.44 8.59 -7.45
CA VAL A 628 -20.42 8.56 -8.53
C VAL A 628 -19.75 8.33 -9.89
N LEU A 629 -18.61 8.97 -10.14
CA LEU A 629 -17.86 8.90 -11.40
C LEU A 629 -17.45 7.45 -11.76
N ARG A 630 -17.10 6.63 -10.78
CA ARG A 630 -16.67 5.24 -11.04
C ARG A 630 -17.79 4.37 -11.60
N ASN A 631 -19.05 4.74 -11.39
CA ASN A 631 -20.18 4.01 -11.99
C ASN A 631 -20.25 4.17 -13.50
N VAL A 632 -19.81 5.33 -14.06
CA VAL A 632 -19.84 5.58 -15.52
C VAL A 632 -18.72 4.81 -16.21
N GLY A 633 -19.07 3.82 -17.02
CA GLY A 633 -18.14 2.89 -17.67
C GLY A 633 -17.53 1.89 -16.68
N GLY A 634 -18.14 1.69 -15.50
CA GLY A 634 -17.68 0.73 -14.51
C GLY A 634 -17.87 -0.72 -14.94
N VAL A 635 -16.92 -1.58 -14.54
CA VAL A 635 -16.97 -3.03 -14.74
C VAL A 635 -16.83 -3.70 -13.38
N GLN A 636 -17.84 -4.48 -13.00
CA GLN A 636 -17.85 -5.23 -11.76
C GLN A 636 -17.05 -6.51 -11.90
N GLU A 637 -16.14 -6.80 -10.95
CA GLU A 637 -15.38 -8.03 -10.90
C GLU A 637 -15.71 -8.83 -9.63
N THR A 638 -16.23 -10.04 -9.80
CA THR A 638 -16.53 -10.94 -8.70
C THR A 638 -15.81 -12.26 -8.93
N PHE A 639 -14.71 -12.49 -8.25
CA PHE A 639 -13.95 -13.74 -8.36
C PHE A 639 -14.82 -14.94 -7.97
N LYS A 640 -14.66 -16.01 -8.74
CA LYS A 640 -15.40 -17.26 -8.60
C LYS A 640 -14.48 -18.45 -8.83
N SER A 641 -14.79 -19.54 -8.16
CA SER A 641 -14.30 -20.86 -8.55
C SER A 641 -15.23 -21.49 -9.60
N VAL A 642 -14.78 -22.57 -10.21
CA VAL A 642 -15.55 -23.28 -11.25
C VAL A 642 -16.85 -23.90 -10.75
N GLU A 643 -16.99 -24.08 -9.44
CA GLU A 643 -18.19 -24.60 -8.78
C GLU A 643 -19.27 -23.52 -8.58
N GLU A 644 -18.91 -22.23 -8.73
CA GLU A 644 -19.83 -21.10 -8.53
C GLU A 644 -20.47 -20.68 -9.85
N LYS A 645 -21.78 -20.40 -9.82
CA LYS A 645 -22.54 -19.97 -10.99
C LYS A 645 -22.30 -18.49 -11.34
N GLY A 646 -22.50 -18.15 -12.60
CA GLY A 646 -22.45 -16.79 -13.16
C GLY A 646 -21.04 -16.34 -13.52
N ASP A 647 -20.95 -15.17 -14.11
CA ASP A 647 -19.72 -14.62 -14.68
C ASP A 647 -18.87 -13.89 -13.63
N VAL A 648 -17.57 -13.82 -13.87
CA VAL A 648 -16.62 -13.03 -13.06
C VAL A 648 -16.79 -11.53 -13.35
N TYR A 649 -17.04 -11.16 -14.60
CA TYR A 649 -17.15 -9.77 -15.04
C TYR A 649 -18.56 -9.44 -15.50
N ALA A 650 -19.07 -8.27 -15.04
CA ALA A 650 -20.32 -7.70 -15.50
C ALA A 650 -20.20 -6.17 -15.65
N PRO A 651 -20.92 -5.54 -16.59
CA PRO A 651 -20.94 -4.08 -16.65
C PRO A 651 -21.74 -3.51 -15.48
N THR A 652 -21.42 -2.29 -15.07
CA THR A 652 -22.34 -1.54 -14.19
C THR A 652 -23.68 -1.36 -14.91
N PRO A 653 -24.83 -1.63 -14.26
CA PRO A 653 -26.14 -1.52 -14.91
C PRO A 653 -26.36 -0.15 -15.55
N VAL A 654 -26.91 -0.11 -16.77
CA VAL A 654 -27.14 1.13 -17.53
C VAL A 654 -27.97 2.15 -16.73
N ALA A 655 -28.96 1.68 -15.97
CA ALA A 655 -29.82 2.55 -15.13
C ALA A 655 -28.98 3.29 -14.07
N ILE A 656 -28.02 2.62 -13.43
CA ILE A 656 -27.11 3.20 -12.43
C ILE A 656 -26.19 4.24 -13.09
N GLN A 657 -25.67 3.93 -14.28
CA GLN A 657 -24.82 4.84 -15.03
C GLN A 657 -25.56 6.12 -15.45
N LYS A 658 -26.81 5.99 -15.91
CA LYS A 658 -27.70 7.15 -16.22
C LYS A 658 -28.04 7.96 -14.95
N GLN A 659 -28.28 7.30 -13.83
CA GLN A 659 -28.48 7.97 -12.55
C GLN A 659 -27.23 8.78 -12.14
N ALA A 660 -26.03 8.25 -12.39
CA ALA A 660 -24.78 8.97 -12.15
C ALA A 660 -24.67 10.23 -13.02
N MET A 661 -25.03 10.14 -14.31
CA MET A 661 -25.05 11.32 -15.21
C MET A 661 -26.04 12.38 -14.74
N GLN A 662 -27.24 11.96 -14.29
CA GLN A 662 -28.26 12.89 -13.74
C GLN A 662 -27.76 13.53 -12.45
N PHE A 663 -27.09 12.78 -11.58
CA PHE A 663 -26.50 13.31 -10.34
C PHE A 663 -25.46 14.40 -10.64
N PHE A 664 -24.57 14.21 -11.59
CA PHE A 664 -23.61 15.26 -11.98
C PHE A 664 -24.30 16.51 -12.48
N ASN A 665 -25.35 16.38 -13.29
CA ASN A 665 -26.08 17.52 -13.81
C ASN A 665 -26.71 18.36 -12.68
N THR A 666 -27.24 17.72 -11.63
CA THR A 666 -27.93 18.39 -10.53
C THR A 666 -26.99 18.87 -9.42
N GLN A 667 -25.98 18.10 -9.05
CA GLN A 667 -25.15 18.38 -7.89
C GLN A 667 -23.83 19.09 -8.22
N LEU A 668 -23.31 18.95 -9.46
CA LEU A 668 -21.99 19.47 -9.84
C LEU A 668 -22.03 20.45 -11.01
N PHE A 669 -22.67 20.08 -12.14
CA PHE A 669 -22.69 20.93 -13.34
C PHE A 669 -23.70 22.07 -13.21
N THR A 670 -24.74 21.93 -12.43
CA THR A 670 -25.42 23.06 -11.79
C THR A 670 -24.53 23.57 -10.68
N THR A 671 -24.05 24.79 -10.80
CA THR A 671 -23.05 25.37 -9.90
C THR A 671 -23.45 25.20 -8.43
N PRO A 672 -22.66 24.52 -7.60
CA PRO A 672 -22.96 24.28 -6.19
C PRO A 672 -22.74 25.57 -5.36
N LYS A 673 -23.66 26.57 -5.54
CA LYS A 673 -23.56 27.91 -4.95
C LYS A 673 -23.40 27.90 -3.42
N TRP A 674 -23.86 26.84 -2.75
CA TRP A 674 -23.70 26.66 -1.31
C TRP A 674 -22.23 26.57 -0.85
N LEU A 675 -21.31 26.13 -1.74
CA LEU A 675 -19.86 26.17 -1.49
C LEU A 675 -19.24 27.55 -1.74
N LEU A 676 -19.97 28.44 -2.35
CA LEU A 676 -19.50 29.79 -2.75
C LEU A 676 -20.05 30.88 -1.83
N ASP A 677 -20.41 30.55 -0.60
CA ASP A 677 -20.97 31.50 0.36
C ASP A 677 -19.96 32.61 0.70
N ALA A 678 -20.23 33.82 0.23
CA ALA A 678 -19.35 34.97 0.44
C ALA A 678 -19.19 35.35 1.92
N SER A 679 -20.17 35.07 2.79
CA SER A 679 -20.09 35.35 4.22
C SER A 679 -19.04 34.48 4.94
N ILE A 680 -18.73 33.32 4.36
CA ILE A 680 -17.71 32.38 4.83
C ILE A 680 -16.38 32.65 4.13
N LEU A 681 -16.39 32.70 2.78
CA LEU A 681 -15.16 32.79 1.97
C LEU A 681 -14.40 34.11 2.22
N ASN A 682 -15.10 35.23 2.38
CA ASN A 682 -14.48 36.54 2.62
C ASN A 682 -13.67 36.61 3.92
N LYS A 683 -13.75 35.59 4.80
CA LYS A 683 -12.97 35.54 6.04
C LYS A 683 -11.54 35.08 5.83
N PHE A 684 -11.30 34.21 4.83
CA PHE A 684 -9.99 33.58 4.65
C PHE A 684 -9.53 33.43 3.18
N ALA A 685 -10.41 33.61 2.20
CA ALA A 685 -10.09 33.37 0.80
C ALA A 685 -10.03 34.66 -0.03
N ASN A 686 -8.92 34.81 -0.78
CA ASN A 686 -8.82 35.85 -1.78
C ASN A 686 -9.72 35.48 -2.97
N PRO A 687 -10.64 36.41 -3.41
CA PRO A 687 -11.55 36.17 -4.54
C PRO A 687 -10.85 35.74 -5.84
N VAL A 688 -9.60 36.21 -6.05
CA VAL A 688 -8.82 35.90 -7.27
C VAL A 688 -8.21 34.48 -7.25
N SER A 689 -8.05 33.88 -6.08
CA SER A 689 -7.34 32.61 -5.93
C SER A 689 -8.25 31.41 -5.60
N ASN A 690 -9.55 31.61 -5.43
CA ASN A 690 -10.44 30.54 -4.94
C ASN A 690 -11.20 29.85 -6.07
N GLU A 691 -10.50 28.94 -6.75
CA GLU A 691 -11.05 28.15 -7.85
C GLU A 691 -11.36 26.67 -7.46
N ARG A 692 -11.50 26.36 -6.17
CA ARG A 692 -11.67 24.97 -5.69
C ARG A 692 -12.89 24.27 -6.32
N VAL A 693 -14.03 24.97 -6.39
CA VAL A 693 -15.26 24.42 -7.01
C VAL A 693 -15.07 24.19 -8.49
N GLN A 694 -14.46 25.13 -9.20
CA GLN A 694 -14.14 24.99 -10.62
C GLN A 694 -13.19 23.83 -10.87
N SER A 695 -12.20 23.64 -10.00
CA SER A 695 -11.26 22.53 -10.08
C SER A 695 -11.97 21.17 -9.98
N VAL A 696 -12.90 21.01 -9.02
CA VAL A 696 -13.71 19.79 -8.89
C VAL A 696 -14.55 19.55 -10.14
N GLN A 697 -15.25 20.58 -10.62
CA GLN A 697 -16.08 20.50 -11.83
C GLN A 697 -15.27 20.09 -13.05
N THR A 698 -14.13 20.73 -13.27
CA THR A 698 -13.24 20.46 -14.41
C THR A 698 -12.61 19.07 -14.33
N SER A 699 -12.18 18.65 -13.14
CA SER A 699 -11.59 17.32 -12.93
C SER A 699 -12.57 16.19 -13.26
N ILE A 700 -13.80 16.29 -12.78
CA ILE A 700 -14.84 15.29 -13.06
C ILE A 700 -15.19 15.27 -14.55
N LEU A 701 -15.36 16.42 -15.19
CA LEU A 701 -15.66 16.50 -16.62
C LEU A 701 -14.52 15.88 -17.47
N LYS A 702 -13.28 16.21 -17.17
CA LYS A 702 -12.10 15.62 -17.84
C LYS A 702 -12.05 14.10 -17.61
N SER A 703 -12.37 13.63 -16.41
CA SER A 703 -12.39 12.19 -16.10
C SER A 703 -13.54 11.45 -16.79
N LEU A 704 -14.70 12.09 -17.00
CA LEU A 704 -15.79 11.54 -17.81
C LEU A 704 -15.38 11.37 -19.29
N LEU A 705 -14.58 12.31 -19.80
CA LEU A 705 -14.09 12.34 -21.18
C LEU A 705 -12.68 11.74 -21.33
N ASP A 706 -12.16 11.07 -20.28
CA ASP A 706 -10.87 10.38 -20.35
C ASP A 706 -10.89 9.26 -21.39
N LYS A 707 -9.88 9.22 -22.26
CA LYS A 707 -9.80 8.29 -23.38
C LYS A 707 -9.90 6.81 -22.97
N ASN A 708 -9.31 6.43 -21.85
CA ASN A 708 -9.36 5.04 -21.38
C ASN A 708 -10.77 4.67 -20.90
N ARG A 709 -11.49 5.62 -20.27
CA ARG A 709 -12.90 5.43 -19.89
C ARG A 709 -13.80 5.30 -21.10
N LEU A 710 -13.68 6.19 -22.09
CA LEU A 710 -14.48 6.14 -23.32
C LEU A 710 -14.22 4.84 -24.10
N TYR A 711 -12.96 4.43 -24.20
CA TYR A 711 -12.58 3.15 -24.82
C TYR A 711 -13.16 1.96 -24.06
N ARG A 712 -13.12 1.96 -22.72
CA ARG A 712 -13.72 0.92 -21.87
C ARG A 712 -15.23 0.85 -22.05
N ILE A 713 -15.93 1.97 -22.15
CA ILE A 713 -17.37 2.01 -22.46
C ILE A 713 -17.65 1.32 -23.79
N THR A 714 -16.87 1.65 -24.84
CA THR A 714 -17.00 1.07 -26.18
C THR A 714 -16.77 -0.45 -26.15
N THR A 715 -15.70 -0.89 -25.54
CA THR A 715 -15.36 -2.33 -25.45
C THR A 715 -16.34 -3.11 -24.58
N SER A 716 -16.84 -2.49 -23.50
CA SER A 716 -17.89 -3.09 -22.66
C SER A 716 -19.19 -3.25 -23.44
N HIS A 717 -19.59 -2.24 -24.22
CA HIS A 717 -20.80 -2.35 -25.04
C HIS A 717 -20.65 -3.42 -26.13
N THR A 718 -19.47 -3.52 -26.76
CA THR A 718 -19.18 -4.60 -27.73
C THR A 718 -19.28 -5.98 -27.07
N ARG A 719 -18.82 -6.15 -25.83
CA ARG A 719 -18.80 -7.43 -25.13
C ARG A 719 -20.15 -7.81 -24.50
N PHE A 720 -20.86 -6.86 -23.93
CA PHE A 720 -22.07 -7.10 -23.11
C PHE A 720 -23.36 -6.62 -23.79
N GLY A 721 -23.29 -6.03 -24.98
CA GLY A 721 -24.44 -5.55 -25.75
C GLY A 721 -25.26 -4.50 -24.98
N ALA A 722 -26.57 -4.62 -25.06
CA ALA A 722 -27.54 -3.70 -24.42
C ALA A 722 -27.46 -3.64 -22.88
N SER A 723 -26.75 -4.57 -22.22
CA SER A 723 -26.53 -4.54 -20.77
C SER A 723 -25.46 -3.50 -20.36
N ALA A 724 -24.65 -3.00 -21.30
CA ALA A 724 -23.65 -1.97 -21.07
C ALA A 724 -24.08 -0.62 -21.67
N TYR A 725 -23.65 0.46 -21.07
CA TYR A 725 -23.94 1.83 -21.53
C TYR A 725 -23.27 2.07 -22.87
N ALA A 726 -24.03 2.50 -23.88
CA ALA A 726 -23.46 2.81 -25.19
C ALA A 726 -22.73 4.17 -25.14
N LEU A 727 -21.62 4.29 -25.90
CA LEU A 727 -20.81 5.50 -25.90
C LEU A 727 -21.59 6.73 -26.37
N ASN A 728 -22.38 6.60 -27.46
CA ASN A 728 -23.22 7.67 -27.97
C ASN A 728 -24.25 8.17 -26.96
N ASP A 729 -24.87 7.26 -26.20
CA ASP A 729 -25.87 7.60 -25.18
C ASP A 729 -25.22 8.37 -24.01
N MET A 730 -24.07 7.88 -23.54
CA MET A 730 -23.32 8.54 -22.46
C MET A 730 -22.90 9.95 -22.88
N MET A 731 -22.36 10.13 -24.07
CA MET A 731 -21.90 11.43 -24.54
C MET A 731 -23.07 12.37 -24.86
N ASP A 732 -24.20 11.84 -25.34
CA ASP A 732 -25.44 12.60 -25.51
C ASP A 732 -26.01 13.09 -24.16
N ASP A 733 -26.07 12.23 -23.15
CA ASP A 733 -26.54 12.57 -21.79
C ASP A 733 -25.63 13.65 -21.17
N LEU A 734 -24.31 13.54 -21.34
CA LEU A 734 -23.34 14.55 -20.88
C LEU A 734 -23.54 15.89 -21.58
N ARG A 735 -23.60 15.90 -22.91
CA ARG A 735 -23.81 17.13 -23.70
C ARG A 735 -25.13 17.81 -23.36
N LYS A 736 -26.23 17.05 -23.33
CA LYS A 736 -27.56 17.59 -22.99
C LYS A 736 -27.58 18.19 -21.58
N GLY A 737 -26.94 17.53 -20.62
CA GLY A 737 -26.82 18.04 -19.25
C GLY A 737 -26.06 19.36 -19.18
N LEU A 738 -24.86 19.42 -19.79
CA LEU A 738 -23.99 20.62 -19.78
C LEU A 738 -24.57 21.80 -20.53
N PHE A 739 -25.34 21.61 -21.60
CA PHE A 739 -25.82 22.64 -22.50
C PHE A 739 -27.36 22.85 -22.46
N SER A 740 -28.04 22.40 -21.40
CA SER A 740 -29.52 22.47 -21.28
C SER A 740 -30.05 23.89 -21.33
N ASP A 741 -29.32 24.88 -20.81
CA ASP A 741 -29.70 26.31 -20.89
C ASP A 741 -28.43 27.19 -20.98
N VAL A 742 -27.90 27.33 -22.20
CA VAL A 742 -26.66 28.07 -22.46
C VAL A 742 -26.85 29.58 -22.17
N SER A 743 -28.06 30.12 -22.39
CA SER A 743 -28.35 31.56 -22.22
C SER A 743 -28.28 32.02 -20.76
N LYS A 744 -28.50 31.09 -19.80
CA LYS A 744 -28.48 31.38 -18.34
C LYS A 744 -27.25 30.84 -17.65
N ALA A 745 -26.23 30.37 -18.38
CA ALA A 745 -25.03 29.80 -17.81
C ALA A 745 -24.23 30.86 -17.03
N ASP A 746 -23.97 30.58 -15.75
CA ASP A 746 -23.04 31.38 -14.95
C ASP A 746 -21.58 31.15 -15.36
N ILE A 747 -20.64 31.87 -14.77
CA ILE A 747 -19.21 31.78 -15.13
C ILE A 747 -18.66 30.35 -14.98
N TYR A 748 -19.03 29.59 -13.92
CA TYR A 748 -18.58 28.23 -13.66
C TYR A 748 -19.10 27.28 -14.74
N ARG A 749 -20.40 27.41 -15.08
CA ARG A 749 -20.98 26.59 -16.14
C ARG A 749 -20.41 26.91 -17.51
N ARG A 750 -20.18 28.23 -17.82
CA ARG A 750 -19.48 28.62 -19.06
C ARG A 750 -18.07 28.00 -19.14
N ASN A 751 -17.32 27.93 -18.03
CA ASN A 751 -16.02 27.30 -17.99
C ASN A 751 -16.13 25.82 -18.29
N LEU A 752 -17.11 25.11 -17.72
CA LEU A 752 -17.37 23.69 -18.02
C LEU A 752 -17.70 23.47 -19.49
N GLN A 753 -18.53 24.31 -20.10
CA GLN A 753 -18.91 24.23 -21.51
C GLN A 753 -17.71 24.43 -22.44
N LYS A 754 -16.82 25.37 -22.12
CA LYS A 754 -15.54 25.53 -22.84
C LYS A 754 -14.60 24.34 -22.65
N THR A 755 -14.51 23.84 -21.41
CA THR A 755 -13.71 22.66 -21.11
C THR A 755 -14.20 21.44 -21.89
N TYR A 756 -15.52 21.22 -22.01
CA TYR A 756 -16.10 20.14 -22.79
C TYR A 756 -15.62 20.20 -24.25
N VAL A 757 -15.74 21.38 -24.91
CA VAL A 757 -15.28 21.53 -26.30
C VAL A 757 -13.77 21.27 -26.41
N SER A 758 -12.96 21.81 -25.48
CA SER A 758 -11.50 21.59 -25.50
C SER A 758 -11.11 20.13 -25.27
N GLN A 759 -11.86 19.38 -24.45
CA GLN A 759 -11.57 17.95 -24.25
C GLN A 759 -11.95 17.11 -25.48
N LEU A 760 -13.03 17.46 -26.20
CA LEU A 760 -13.36 16.79 -27.46
C LEU A 760 -12.35 17.15 -28.55
N ASP A 761 -11.87 18.39 -28.59
CA ASP A 761 -10.79 18.80 -29.48
C ASP A 761 -9.50 17.99 -29.24
N GLU A 762 -9.09 17.82 -27.99
CA GLU A 762 -7.92 17.01 -27.61
C GLU A 762 -8.06 15.53 -28.01
N LEU A 763 -9.28 14.98 -27.97
CA LEU A 763 -9.55 13.62 -28.44
C LEU A 763 -9.46 13.52 -29.98
N ILE A 764 -9.83 14.58 -30.70
CA ILE A 764 -9.83 14.64 -32.17
C ILE A 764 -8.44 15.00 -32.69
N ASN A 765 -7.77 15.95 -32.06
CA ASN A 765 -6.51 16.58 -32.47
C ASN A 765 -5.48 16.51 -31.32
N PRO A 766 -4.94 15.33 -30.96
CA PRO A 766 -4.05 15.21 -29.82
C PRO A 766 -2.76 16.01 -30.00
N THR A 767 -2.36 16.77 -28.99
CA THR A 767 -1.12 17.53 -29.00
C THR A 767 0.09 16.66 -28.70
N SER A 768 1.28 17.03 -29.21
CA SER A 768 2.52 16.27 -29.00
C SER A 768 2.91 16.13 -27.51
N THR A 769 2.44 17.03 -26.64
CA THR A 769 2.67 16.98 -25.20
C THR A 769 1.85 15.87 -24.54
N SER A 770 0.63 15.61 -25.01
CA SER A 770 -0.22 14.52 -24.52
C SER A 770 0.31 13.14 -24.95
N MET A 771 0.94 13.05 -26.14
CA MET A 771 1.60 11.82 -26.60
C MET A 771 2.80 11.44 -25.72
N ASN A 772 3.59 12.41 -25.22
CA ASN A 772 4.72 12.16 -24.33
C ASN A 772 4.29 11.74 -22.91
N ALA A 773 3.17 12.26 -22.42
CA ALA A 773 2.60 11.82 -21.13
C ALA A 773 2.08 10.37 -21.19
N ALA A 774 1.46 9.98 -22.31
CA ALA A 774 1.02 8.60 -22.56
C ALA A 774 2.21 7.62 -22.62
N SER A 775 3.36 8.00 -23.22
CA SER A 775 4.57 7.17 -23.27
C SER A 775 5.19 6.90 -21.89
N ASN A 776 5.01 7.80 -20.92
CA ASN A 776 5.49 7.61 -19.55
C ASN A 776 4.57 6.68 -18.73
N LEU A 777 3.26 6.65 -19.01
CA LEU A 777 2.31 5.72 -18.38
C LEU A 777 2.48 4.28 -18.90
N VAL A 778 2.87 4.09 -20.16
CA VAL A 778 3.22 2.76 -20.73
C VAL A 778 4.42 2.14 -19.99
N ARG A 779 5.33 2.94 -19.43
CA ARG A 779 6.45 2.44 -18.59
C ARG A 779 6.01 1.83 -17.25
N ILE A 780 4.79 2.09 -16.82
CA ILE A 780 4.23 1.58 -15.53
C ILE A 780 3.31 0.35 -15.77
N GLY A 781 3.26 -0.19 -17.00
CA GLY A 781 2.55 -1.45 -17.30
C GLY A 781 1.05 -1.32 -17.55
N PHE A 782 0.51 -0.10 -17.66
CA PHE A 782 -0.86 0.13 -18.14
C PHE A 782 -0.82 0.52 -19.61
N PRO A 783 -1.37 -0.29 -20.53
CA PRO A 783 -1.47 0.12 -21.92
C PRO A 783 -2.43 1.31 -22.02
N SER A 784 -1.92 2.47 -22.44
CA SER A 784 -2.76 3.59 -22.87
C SER A 784 -3.57 3.16 -24.07
N ALA A 785 -4.90 3.29 -24.04
CA ALA A 785 -5.73 2.99 -25.18
C ALA A 785 -5.35 3.89 -26.36
N ASP A 786 -4.99 3.27 -27.48
CA ASP A 786 -4.91 3.97 -28.75
C ASP A 786 -6.33 4.17 -29.26
N VAL A 787 -6.85 5.38 -29.09
CA VAL A 787 -8.24 5.72 -29.44
C VAL A 787 -8.38 6.35 -30.82
N GLU A 788 -7.26 6.67 -31.49
CA GLU A 788 -7.26 7.40 -32.76
C GLU A 788 -8.03 6.65 -33.87
N ASN A 789 -7.96 5.32 -33.86
CA ASN A 789 -8.62 4.44 -34.83
C ASN A 789 -9.88 3.77 -34.27
N THR A 790 -10.51 4.35 -33.22
CA THR A 790 -11.73 3.82 -32.57
C THR A 790 -12.92 4.74 -32.77
N ASP A 791 -14.11 4.24 -32.44
CA ASP A 791 -15.36 5.01 -32.48
C ASP A 791 -15.36 6.24 -31.53
N VAL A 792 -14.42 6.32 -30.58
CA VAL A 792 -14.29 7.44 -29.65
C VAL A 792 -14.10 8.77 -30.39
N VAL A 793 -13.20 8.80 -31.38
CA VAL A 793 -12.95 10.01 -32.19
C VAL A 793 -14.13 10.33 -33.10
N SER A 794 -14.75 9.33 -33.70
CA SER A 794 -15.92 9.50 -34.52
C SER A 794 -17.10 10.09 -33.76
N GLU A 795 -17.32 9.58 -32.53
CA GLU A 795 -18.38 10.08 -31.66
C GLU A 795 -18.06 11.49 -31.13
N ALA A 796 -16.80 11.81 -30.78
CA ALA A 796 -16.40 13.15 -30.39
C ALA A 796 -16.73 14.19 -31.47
N LYS A 797 -16.41 13.87 -32.75
CA LYS A 797 -16.77 14.70 -33.90
C LYS A 797 -18.30 14.85 -34.07
N ALA A 798 -19.05 13.74 -33.88
CA ALA A 798 -20.51 13.75 -33.97
C ALA A 798 -21.12 14.64 -32.86
N GLN A 799 -20.60 14.59 -31.64
CA GLN A 799 -21.07 15.39 -30.51
C GLN A 799 -20.80 16.91 -30.73
N LEU A 800 -19.65 17.29 -31.29
CA LEU A 800 -19.37 18.68 -31.64
C LEU A 800 -20.33 19.20 -32.72
N LYS A 801 -20.64 18.39 -33.74
CA LYS A 801 -21.62 18.75 -34.79
C LYS A 801 -23.02 18.92 -34.20
N LYS A 802 -23.50 18.00 -33.37
CA LYS A 802 -24.79 18.13 -32.66
C LYS A 802 -24.84 19.40 -31.77
N LEU A 803 -23.72 19.70 -31.09
CA LEU A 803 -23.60 20.90 -30.26
C LEU A 803 -23.66 22.16 -31.11
N ALA A 804 -22.94 22.27 -32.23
CA ALA A 804 -22.95 23.40 -33.13
C ALA A 804 -24.38 23.74 -33.57
N THR A 805 -25.20 22.74 -33.95
CA THR A 805 -26.58 22.89 -34.32
C THR A 805 -27.43 23.47 -33.18
N SER A 806 -27.28 22.94 -31.97
CA SER A 806 -28.02 23.39 -30.79
C SER A 806 -27.64 24.83 -30.36
N LEU A 807 -26.35 25.19 -30.49
CA LEU A 807 -25.88 26.57 -30.22
C LEU A 807 -26.42 27.57 -31.22
N GLN A 808 -26.54 27.22 -32.49
CA GLN A 808 -27.15 28.10 -33.52
C GLN A 808 -28.62 28.38 -33.19
N ALA A 809 -29.38 27.38 -32.73
CA ALA A 809 -30.77 27.58 -32.29
C ALA A 809 -30.83 28.46 -31.04
N SER A 810 -29.97 28.25 -30.07
CA SER A 810 -29.90 29.06 -28.84
C SER A 810 -29.51 30.52 -29.12
N LYS A 811 -28.59 30.76 -30.06
CA LYS A 811 -28.16 32.10 -30.46
C LYS A 811 -29.31 32.96 -30.98
N ALA A 812 -30.24 32.37 -31.74
CA ALA A 812 -31.36 33.04 -32.34
C ALA A 812 -32.36 33.67 -31.32
N ILE A 813 -32.39 33.12 -30.09
CA ILE A 813 -33.31 33.51 -29.02
C ILE A 813 -32.61 34.18 -27.83
N THR A 814 -31.29 34.29 -27.85
CA THR A 814 -30.50 34.86 -26.75
C THR A 814 -30.33 36.37 -26.95
N THR A 815 -30.67 37.16 -25.94
CA THR A 815 -30.56 38.64 -25.93
C THR A 815 -29.44 39.18 -25.03
N ASP A 816 -28.98 38.38 -24.05
CA ASP A 816 -27.89 38.79 -23.17
C ASP A 816 -26.53 38.78 -23.90
N ALA A 817 -25.81 39.91 -23.82
CA ALA A 817 -24.57 40.13 -24.55
C ALA A 817 -23.46 39.16 -24.13
N ASN A 818 -23.34 38.84 -22.83
CA ASN A 818 -22.32 37.89 -22.33
C ASN A 818 -22.63 36.46 -22.79
N ALA A 819 -23.89 36.05 -22.77
CA ALA A 819 -24.32 34.76 -23.31
C ALA A 819 -24.09 34.66 -24.82
N LEU A 820 -24.39 35.75 -25.59
CA LEU A 820 -24.09 35.79 -27.03
C LEU A 820 -22.59 35.68 -27.33
N ASN A 821 -21.75 36.40 -26.59
CA ASN A 821 -20.29 36.29 -26.72
C ASN A 821 -19.80 34.88 -26.40
N HIS A 822 -20.37 34.27 -25.36
CA HIS A 822 -20.01 32.87 -24.99
C HIS A 822 -20.44 31.86 -26.07
N ILE A 823 -21.65 32.01 -26.63
CA ILE A 823 -22.12 31.14 -27.72
C ILE A 823 -21.22 31.29 -28.96
N ASN A 824 -20.84 32.54 -29.31
CA ASN A 824 -19.92 32.78 -30.44
C ASN A 824 -18.55 32.10 -30.19
N ASP A 825 -17.92 32.27 -29.02
CA ASP A 825 -16.65 31.64 -28.66
C ASP A 825 -16.75 30.12 -28.75
N LEU A 826 -17.85 29.51 -28.28
CA LEU A 826 -18.06 28.06 -28.42
C LEU A 826 -18.17 27.63 -29.88
N GLN A 827 -18.88 28.37 -30.72
CA GLN A 827 -18.99 28.08 -32.16
C GLN A 827 -17.64 28.18 -32.87
N ASP A 828 -16.82 29.18 -32.55
CA ASP A 828 -15.48 29.34 -33.10
C ASP A 828 -14.54 28.18 -32.68
N ARG A 829 -14.55 27.79 -31.41
CA ARG A 829 -13.79 26.62 -30.91
C ARG A 829 -14.23 25.34 -31.59
N ILE A 830 -15.52 25.08 -31.75
CA ILE A 830 -16.03 23.89 -32.43
C ILE A 830 -15.59 23.88 -33.90
N LYS A 831 -15.64 25.02 -34.60
CA LYS A 831 -15.16 25.11 -35.98
C LYS A 831 -13.67 24.77 -36.05
N GLN A 832 -12.85 25.32 -35.16
CA GLN A 832 -11.42 25.07 -35.12
C GLN A 832 -11.12 23.57 -34.82
N ALA A 833 -11.85 22.93 -33.93
CA ALA A 833 -11.69 21.52 -33.57
C ALA A 833 -12.06 20.57 -34.74
N LEU A 834 -13.07 20.93 -35.54
CA LEU A 834 -13.54 20.10 -36.65
C LEU A 834 -12.76 20.34 -37.94
N ASP A 835 -12.13 21.49 -38.12
CA ASP A 835 -11.34 21.92 -39.26
C ASP A 835 -10.06 22.64 -38.83
N PRO A 836 -9.11 21.90 -38.22
CA PRO A 836 -7.83 22.48 -37.80
C PRO A 836 -7.03 22.93 -39.02
N LYS A 837 -6.55 24.18 -38.98
CA LYS A 837 -5.72 24.74 -40.09
C LYS A 837 -4.33 24.16 -40.12
#